data_e17deed5d9d4a8863b23bca53e7f497d
#
_entry.id   e17deed5d9d4a8863b23bca53e7f497d
#
_cell.length_a   1.000
_cell.length_b   1.000
_cell.length_c   1.000
_cell.angle_alpha   90.00
_cell.angle_beta   90.00
_cell.angle_gamma   90.00
#
_symmetry.space_group_name_H-M   'P 1'
#
loop_
_entity.id
_entity.type
_entity.pdbx_description
1 polymer ?
#
loop_
_entity_poly.entity_id
_entity_poly.type
_entity_poly.pdbx_seq_one_letter_code
_entity_poly.pdbx_strand_id
1 'polypeptide(L)'
;MKSLRYLCISLILLTITNEAVACWGPWYTPKGYYMYRVYNNLPDPTINIEKQNPNEGKNCEEWQKLTSETIPLEDIYQVVYKMDLESFEALYDNRGDSHENKFIEWITQKDTAILDFLLLAKTNEYIRLKRNSRWYYPSMKIGARMTLEEIADSAISIKDSRLRDRYLLQGVRALFSLSKYERCIELWENEISHWSDENLMRQLIQPYIAGAEFHIKRSEKAIEYFAQLGDIQSMLFCLGRSGEKLSIIDALEFICEYAPNSRFIEETLQKYIREIEPLGEFYWEDELEKTPELDKLYNLCLKMARCGKSNNPAMWYYTAAFLEDLYGNTASASRLLSLAEKSRSSEYIKESIKIFRIYLDAKLLPYDSYYENRLFGQLKWLDSKIQSNIDDKVRNETARGYMLFNCESYYYWNDMMRRILLAEVCPRMIKSGKTTRALQLANMADNRLLNIVNRHEICDWMDDKVVHSYTMSSYRYSTNFNPHDYSNSFFEMIDSLGVNEAIRYVERVDKPQNEFDRFLNNCGYIGSDYLNDIVGTQCLRYMRYQEALEYLGKVSESYKTHHNVYMAYDPFSAEPKAIKMKTDFRYDFAREMHSLERGINLTTEPNRKALLMVKYAIGIRNSFDWCWGLTQYYRGTSYWGQVCEKRDWENDENTKAAIGKVEELINLACDIVTDDETGANIQYMLCNFKTVARNYPNTEKGQFVRGKCDNLYDYHADQSYRSR
;
A
#
# COMPACT_ATOMS: atom_id res chain seq x y z
N MET A 1 -7.77 -23.03 42.56
CA MET A 1 -7.48 -23.92 41.37
C MET A 1 -8.38 -23.67 40.16
N LYS A 2 -9.67 -23.35 40.25
CA LYS A 2 -10.50 -23.03 39.08
C LYS A 2 -10.10 -21.71 38.42
N SER A 3 -9.78 -20.66 39.17
CA SER A 3 -9.37 -19.36 38.64
C SER A 3 -8.01 -19.41 37.90
N LEU A 4 -7.08 -20.25 38.34
CA LEU A 4 -5.79 -20.44 37.68
C LEU A 4 -5.91 -21.16 36.33
N ARG A 5 -6.89 -22.09 36.22
CA ARG A 5 -7.20 -22.75 34.93
C ARG A 5 -7.81 -21.79 33.92
N TYR A 6 -8.68 -20.88 34.32
CA TYR A 6 -9.22 -19.85 33.43
C TYR A 6 -8.15 -18.83 32.98
N LEU A 7 -7.21 -18.49 33.88
CA LEU A 7 -6.09 -17.61 33.55
C LEU A 7 -5.14 -18.27 32.52
N CYS A 8 -4.84 -19.57 32.73
CA CYS A 8 -4.04 -20.32 31.75
C CYS A 8 -4.73 -20.51 30.41
N ILE A 9 -6.04 -20.75 30.38
CA ILE A 9 -6.82 -20.85 29.15
C ILE A 9 -6.89 -19.49 28.43
N SER A 10 -7.07 -18.39 29.16
CA SER A 10 -7.04 -17.03 28.60
C SER A 10 -5.66 -16.64 28.06
N LEU A 11 -4.58 -17.05 28.72
CA LEU A 11 -3.19 -16.85 28.24
C LEU A 11 -2.89 -17.70 26.99
N ILE A 12 -3.38 -18.95 26.95
CA ILE A 12 -3.22 -19.82 25.77
C ILE A 12 -4.07 -19.29 24.60
N LEU A 13 -5.27 -18.79 24.84
CA LEU A 13 -6.10 -18.16 23.80
C LEU A 13 -5.47 -16.84 23.29
N LEU A 14 -4.81 -16.07 24.15
CA LEU A 14 -4.09 -14.86 23.75
C LEU A 14 -2.80 -15.17 22.94
N THR A 15 -2.12 -16.27 23.26
CA THR A 15 -0.98 -16.72 22.45
C THR A 15 -1.40 -17.33 21.11
N ILE A 16 -2.51 -18.09 21.09
CA ILE A 16 -3.06 -18.65 19.86
C ILE A 16 -3.61 -17.55 18.94
N THR A 17 -4.21 -16.49 19.49
CA THR A 17 -4.67 -15.36 18.66
C THR A 17 -3.51 -14.54 18.11
N ASN A 18 -2.39 -14.41 18.79
CA ASN A 18 -1.20 -13.74 18.27
C ASN A 18 -0.46 -14.56 17.20
N GLU A 19 -0.42 -15.90 17.32
CA GLU A 19 0.14 -16.77 16.29
C GLU A 19 -0.82 -16.95 15.10
N ALA A 20 -2.14 -16.95 15.32
CA ALA A 20 -3.13 -16.97 14.25
C ALA A 20 -3.16 -15.66 13.44
N VAL A 21 -2.85 -14.51 14.06
CA VAL A 21 -2.67 -13.23 13.37
C VAL A 21 -1.36 -13.23 12.57
N ALA A 22 -0.35 -14.01 12.96
CA ALA A 22 0.89 -14.16 12.18
C ALA A 22 0.75 -15.09 10.97
N CYS A 23 -0.19 -16.06 10.99
CA CYS A 23 -0.53 -16.89 9.83
C CYS A 23 -1.54 -16.24 8.87
N TRP A 24 -2.30 -15.27 9.35
CA TRP A 24 -3.15 -14.40 8.56
C TRP A 24 -2.47 -13.04 8.52
N GLY A 25 -1.42 -12.91 7.71
CA GLY A 25 -0.96 -11.59 7.32
C GLY A 25 -2.18 -10.82 6.81
N PRO A 26 -2.40 -9.57 7.25
CA PRO A 26 -3.53 -8.81 6.75
C PRO A 26 -3.41 -8.81 5.23
N TRP A 27 -4.46 -9.24 4.55
CA TRP A 27 -4.64 -9.06 3.12
C TRP A 27 -4.71 -7.56 2.88
N TYR A 28 -3.56 -6.95 2.75
CA TYR A 28 -3.49 -5.57 2.32
C TYR A 28 -3.71 -5.57 0.81
N THR A 29 -4.95 -5.38 0.43
CA THR A 29 -5.15 -4.42 -0.65
C THR A 29 -4.28 -3.23 -0.32
N PRO A 30 -3.52 -2.67 -1.26
CA PRO A 30 -2.76 -1.46 -0.99
C PRO A 30 -3.75 -0.48 -0.37
N LYS A 31 -3.61 -0.26 0.95
CA LYS A 31 -4.40 0.77 1.60
C LYS A 31 -3.95 2.03 0.95
N GLY A 32 -4.86 2.63 0.19
CA GLY A 32 -4.59 3.87 -0.47
C GLY A 32 -3.97 4.82 0.51
N TYR A 33 -2.96 5.53 0.06
CA TYR A 33 -2.48 6.66 0.82
C TYR A 33 -3.61 7.68 0.95
N TYR A 34 -3.64 8.35 2.09
CA TYR A 34 -4.58 9.43 2.28
C TYR A 34 -4.41 10.50 1.22
N MET A 35 -5.51 10.93 0.63
CA MET A 35 -5.48 12.01 -0.37
C MET A 35 -5.21 13.36 0.27
N TYR A 36 -5.75 13.57 1.49
CA TYR A 36 -5.53 14.80 2.22
C TYR A 36 -4.08 14.94 2.70
N ARG A 37 -3.40 15.97 2.25
CA ARG A 37 -1.99 16.23 2.52
C ARG A 37 -1.70 17.71 2.68
N VAL A 38 -1.33 18.12 3.89
CA VAL A 38 -0.94 19.50 4.21
C VAL A 38 0.39 19.59 4.96
N TYR A 39 0.87 18.47 5.50
CA TYR A 39 2.08 18.39 6.31
C TYR A 39 3.08 17.38 5.72
N ASN A 40 4.33 17.81 5.50
CA ASN A 40 5.33 17.04 4.75
C ASN A 40 6.22 16.13 5.62
N ASN A 41 6.27 16.34 6.93
CA ASN A 41 7.18 15.62 7.83
C ASN A 41 6.50 14.42 8.50
N LEU A 42 6.03 13.45 7.72
CA LEU A 42 5.63 12.18 8.31
C LEU A 42 6.88 11.37 8.64
N PRO A 43 6.95 10.76 9.83
CA PRO A 43 8.06 9.89 10.17
C PRO A 43 8.12 8.72 9.18
N ASP A 44 9.34 8.34 8.78
CA ASP A 44 9.57 7.15 7.97
C ASP A 44 9.01 5.92 8.71
N PRO A 45 8.04 5.20 8.16
CA PRO A 45 7.44 4.04 8.82
C PRO A 45 8.41 2.87 9.00
N THR A 46 9.60 2.92 8.37
CA THR A 46 10.62 1.88 8.49
C THR A 46 11.44 2.01 9.76
N ILE A 47 11.41 3.17 10.40
CA ILE A 47 12.05 3.36 11.70
C ILE A 47 11.01 3.05 12.77
N ASN A 48 11.19 1.95 13.48
CA ASN A 48 10.29 1.47 14.55
C ASN A 48 10.40 2.38 15.81
N ILE A 49 10.05 3.68 15.62
CA ILE A 49 10.13 4.73 16.63
C ILE A 49 8.81 4.87 17.42
N GLU A 50 7.89 3.91 17.34
CA GLU A 50 6.63 3.96 18.10
C GLU A 50 6.77 4.10 19.62
N LYS A 51 8.02 4.03 20.15
CA LYS A 51 8.32 4.22 21.56
C LYS A 51 9.30 5.34 21.87
N GLN A 52 9.79 6.08 20.90
CA GLN A 52 10.80 7.12 21.07
C GLN A 52 10.19 8.51 20.82
N ASN A 53 10.70 9.50 21.57
CA ASN A 53 10.36 10.89 21.30
C ASN A 53 10.75 11.26 19.85
N PRO A 54 9.84 11.77 19.01
CA PRO A 54 10.11 12.09 17.60
C PRO A 54 11.35 13.00 17.40
N ASN A 55 11.63 13.88 18.37
CA ASN A 55 12.80 14.75 18.35
C ASN A 55 14.12 14.00 18.57
N GLU A 56 14.10 12.86 19.26
CA GLU A 56 15.29 12.03 19.48
C GLU A 56 15.71 11.36 18.16
N GLY A 57 14.76 10.82 17.40
CA GLY A 57 15.03 10.24 16.09
C GLY A 57 15.61 11.27 15.11
N LYS A 58 14.96 12.43 14.99
CA LYS A 58 15.46 13.53 14.14
C LYS A 58 16.86 13.99 14.54
N ASN A 59 17.14 14.06 15.86
CA ASN A 59 18.45 14.44 16.32
C ASN A 59 19.51 13.39 15.98
N CYS A 60 19.17 12.09 16.01
CA CYS A 60 20.07 11.03 15.56
C CYS A 60 20.36 11.14 14.06
N GLU A 61 19.36 11.43 13.23
CA GLU A 61 19.54 11.68 11.79
C GLU A 61 20.45 12.89 11.52
N GLU A 62 20.30 13.98 12.28
CA GLU A 62 21.19 15.13 12.17
C GLU A 62 22.62 14.79 12.62
N TRP A 63 22.80 13.98 13.67
CA TRP A 63 24.11 13.49 14.04
C TRP A 63 24.74 12.61 12.95
N GLN A 64 23.93 11.75 12.32
CA GLN A 64 24.39 10.92 11.21
C GLN A 64 24.89 11.79 10.03
N LYS A 65 24.16 12.85 9.68
CA LYS A 65 24.57 13.82 8.64
C LYS A 65 25.88 14.57 8.99
N LEU A 66 26.07 14.88 10.27
CA LEU A 66 27.29 15.56 10.75
C LEU A 66 28.52 14.63 10.78
N THR A 67 28.32 13.33 10.81
CA THR A 67 29.38 12.32 10.97
C THR A 67 29.56 11.48 9.71
N SER A 68 28.77 10.42 9.56
CA SER A 68 28.77 9.58 8.38
C SER A 68 27.44 8.83 8.23
N GLU A 69 26.90 8.79 7.01
CA GLU A 69 25.71 8.01 6.66
C GLU A 69 25.87 6.49 6.89
N THR A 70 27.11 6.02 7.05
CA THR A 70 27.39 4.60 7.30
C THR A 70 27.22 4.21 8.77
N ILE A 71 27.04 5.17 9.68
CA ILE A 71 26.87 4.92 11.11
C ILE A 71 25.39 4.58 11.35
N PRO A 72 25.07 3.43 11.99
CA PRO A 72 23.69 3.11 12.34
C PRO A 72 23.09 4.13 13.29
N LEU A 73 21.81 4.50 13.10
CA LEU A 73 21.10 5.42 14.00
C LEU A 73 21.02 4.88 15.43
N GLU A 74 20.94 3.55 15.59
CA GLU A 74 20.93 2.90 16.89
C GLU A 74 22.26 3.15 17.65
N ASP A 75 23.39 3.12 16.98
CA ASP A 75 24.70 3.40 17.58
C ASP A 75 24.76 4.84 18.10
N ILE A 76 24.21 5.79 17.33
CA ILE A 76 24.10 7.19 17.75
C ILE A 76 23.16 7.31 18.94
N TYR A 77 22.01 6.67 18.89
CA TYR A 77 20.99 6.72 19.94
C TYR A 77 21.52 6.19 21.29
N GLN A 78 22.23 5.07 21.25
CA GLN A 78 22.85 4.49 22.45
C GLN A 78 23.82 5.46 23.11
N VAL A 79 24.64 6.16 22.35
CA VAL A 79 25.62 7.11 22.89
C VAL A 79 24.97 8.41 23.35
N VAL A 80 24.11 8.99 22.53
CA VAL A 80 23.51 10.32 22.80
C VAL A 80 22.49 10.25 23.94
N TYR A 81 21.65 9.22 23.98
CA TYR A 81 20.49 9.16 24.87
C TYR A 81 20.59 8.10 25.98
N LYS A 82 21.29 6.99 25.78
CA LYS A 82 21.31 5.89 26.74
C LYS A 82 22.55 5.86 27.64
N MET A 83 23.70 6.24 27.10
CA MET A 83 24.94 6.26 27.86
C MET A 83 24.89 7.32 28.96
N ASP A 84 25.16 6.97 30.19
CA ASP A 84 25.24 7.91 31.32
C ASP A 84 26.56 8.70 31.32
N LEU A 85 26.65 9.72 32.23
CA LEU A 85 27.85 10.57 32.33
C LEU A 85 29.09 9.78 32.73
N GLU A 86 28.99 8.85 33.70
CA GLU A 86 30.13 8.09 34.21
C GLU A 86 30.73 7.21 33.09
N SER A 87 29.88 6.49 32.36
CA SER A 87 30.32 5.68 31.23
C SER A 87 30.95 6.54 30.14
N PHE A 88 30.37 7.74 29.88
CA PHE A 88 30.91 8.65 28.87
C PHE A 88 32.23 9.28 29.30
N GLU A 89 32.40 9.62 30.57
CA GLU A 89 33.68 10.11 31.11
C GLU A 89 34.80 9.04 31.02
N ALA A 90 34.47 7.76 31.32
CA ALA A 90 35.39 6.65 31.12
C ALA A 90 35.81 6.51 29.65
N LEU A 91 34.85 6.63 28.71
CA LEU A 91 35.14 6.64 27.29
C LEU A 91 36.03 7.84 26.91
N TYR A 92 35.73 9.02 27.42
CA TYR A 92 36.45 10.26 27.12
C TYR A 92 37.91 10.15 27.60
N ASP A 93 38.17 9.53 28.75
CA ASP A 93 39.50 9.38 29.31
C ASP A 93 40.28 8.26 28.59
N ASN A 94 39.62 7.25 28.02
CA ASN A 94 40.21 6.08 27.34
C ASN A 94 39.96 6.07 25.81
N ARG A 95 40.19 7.18 25.14
CA ARG A 95 39.85 7.41 23.68
C ARG A 95 40.50 6.44 22.71
N GLY A 96 41.54 5.69 23.13
CA GLY A 96 42.31 4.79 22.26
C GLY A 96 41.79 3.36 22.21
N ASP A 97 40.78 3.03 23.01
CA ASP A 97 40.24 1.68 23.08
C ASP A 97 39.37 1.36 21.86
N SER A 98 39.35 0.09 21.48
CA SER A 98 38.47 -0.40 20.39
C SER A 98 37.03 -0.50 20.90
N HIS A 99 36.08 -0.03 20.10
CA HIS A 99 34.65 -0.04 20.43
C HIS A 99 33.85 -0.72 19.33
N GLU A 100 32.84 -1.53 19.71
CA GLU A 100 31.91 -2.14 18.75
C GLU A 100 30.93 -1.12 18.17
N ASN A 101 30.64 -0.03 18.89
CA ASN A 101 29.76 1.04 18.44
C ASN A 101 30.48 1.95 17.44
N LYS A 102 29.99 2.01 16.20
CA LYS A 102 30.60 2.77 15.10
C LYS A 102 30.58 4.28 15.32
N PHE A 103 29.61 4.82 16.07
CA PHE A 103 29.58 6.24 16.37
C PHE A 103 30.69 6.61 17.35
N ILE A 104 30.95 5.77 18.39
CA ILE A 104 32.07 5.94 19.33
C ILE A 104 33.40 5.90 18.55
N GLU A 105 33.58 4.87 17.75
CA GLU A 105 34.80 4.73 16.94
C GLU A 105 35.03 5.99 16.08
N TRP A 106 33.99 6.50 15.45
CA TRP A 106 34.10 7.67 14.60
C TRP A 106 34.45 8.96 15.38
N ILE A 107 33.75 9.26 16.50
CA ILE A 107 33.96 10.49 17.28
C ILE A 107 35.28 10.49 18.03
N THR A 108 35.82 9.33 18.41
CA THR A 108 37.10 9.21 19.08
C THR A 108 38.28 9.33 18.11
N GLN A 109 38.15 8.82 16.88
CA GLN A 109 39.24 8.81 15.90
C GLN A 109 39.25 10.00 14.95
N LYS A 110 38.08 10.52 14.58
CA LYS A 110 37.96 11.52 13.48
C LYS A 110 37.53 12.90 13.95
N ASP A 111 36.78 13.00 15.07
CA ASP A 111 36.21 14.28 15.47
C ASP A 111 36.03 14.45 16.97
N THR A 112 37.10 14.82 17.62
CA THR A 112 37.10 15.08 19.10
C THR A 112 36.23 16.27 19.51
N ALA A 113 35.86 17.18 18.57
CA ALA A 113 34.99 18.30 18.89
C ALA A 113 33.56 17.82 19.24
N ILE A 114 33.08 16.74 18.59
CA ILE A 114 31.81 16.10 18.95
C ILE A 114 31.91 15.46 20.31
N LEU A 115 33.03 14.80 20.62
CA LEU A 115 33.28 14.16 21.91
C LEU A 115 33.26 15.20 23.03
N ASP A 116 33.95 16.35 22.86
CA ASP A 116 33.98 17.45 23.83
C ASP A 116 32.57 18.06 24.04
N PHE A 117 31.81 18.24 22.95
CA PHE A 117 30.42 18.68 23.01
C PHE A 117 29.55 17.71 23.80
N LEU A 118 29.64 16.41 23.52
CA LEU A 118 28.82 15.38 24.19
C LEU A 118 29.16 15.29 25.68
N LEU A 119 30.42 15.45 26.05
CA LEU A 119 30.81 15.51 27.48
C LEU A 119 30.15 16.71 28.17
N LEU A 120 30.19 17.89 27.56
CA LEU A 120 29.54 19.09 28.10
C LEU A 120 28.01 18.88 28.21
N ALA A 121 27.39 18.31 27.19
CA ALA A 121 25.93 18.08 27.13
C ALA A 121 25.48 17.09 28.22
N LYS A 122 26.20 15.98 28.41
CA LYS A 122 25.91 14.97 29.45
C LYS A 122 26.19 15.51 30.85
N THR A 123 27.22 16.29 31.01
CA THR A 123 27.49 16.99 32.29
C THR A 123 26.36 17.95 32.67
N ASN A 124 25.87 18.74 31.69
CA ASN A 124 24.72 19.63 31.87
C ASN A 124 23.44 18.84 32.26
N GLU A 125 23.16 17.76 31.55
CA GLU A 125 22.02 16.88 31.86
C GLU A 125 22.09 16.30 33.26
N TYR A 126 23.24 15.75 33.61
CA TYR A 126 23.48 15.15 34.93
C TYR A 126 23.23 16.16 36.08
N ILE A 127 23.78 17.37 35.98
CA ILE A 127 23.60 18.40 37.02
C ILE A 127 22.13 18.79 37.12
N ARG A 128 21.42 18.97 35.98
CA ARG A 128 20.00 19.36 35.93
C ARG A 128 19.10 18.28 36.53
N LEU A 129 19.34 16.99 36.23
CA LEU A 129 18.58 15.87 36.77
C LEU A 129 18.77 15.78 38.31
N LYS A 130 19.99 15.95 38.79
CA LYS A 130 20.29 15.94 40.24
C LYS A 130 19.63 17.12 40.95
N ARG A 131 19.62 18.31 40.35
CA ARG A 131 19.02 19.50 40.92
C ARG A 131 17.51 19.42 41.01
N ASN A 132 16.84 18.75 40.04
CA ASN A 132 15.39 18.58 39.99
C ASN A 132 14.88 17.37 40.77
N SER A 133 15.76 16.58 41.37
CA SER A 133 15.40 15.42 42.20
C SER A 133 14.63 15.86 43.45
N ARG A 134 13.39 15.34 43.64
CA ARG A 134 12.60 15.60 44.86
C ARG A 134 13.18 15.03 46.14
N TRP A 135 14.12 14.10 46.01
CA TRP A 135 14.86 13.51 47.15
C TRP A 135 16.20 14.22 47.28
N TYR A 136 16.16 15.32 48.01
CA TYR A 136 17.37 16.07 48.31
C TYR A 136 17.97 15.64 49.66
N TYR A 137 19.11 14.96 49.57
CA TYR A 137 20.01 14.80 50.74
C TYR A 137 21.06 15.93 50.69
N PRO A 138 21.11 16.78 51.73
CA PRO A 138 21.99 17.97 51.71
C PRO A 138 23.49 17.72 51.60
N SER A 139 23.93 16.48 51.70
CA SER A 139 25.35 16.10 51.75
C SER A 139 25.94 15.58 50.43
N MET A 140 25.17 15.40 49.37
CA MET A 140 25.73 14.97 48.08
C MET A 140 26.31 16.18 47.34
N LYS A 141 27.64 16.36 47.40
CA LYS A 141 28.35 17.20 46.41
C LYS A 141 28.09 16.63 45.02
N ILE A 142 27.63 17.46 44.11
CA ILE A 142 27.50 17.12 42.69
C ILE A 142 28.93 16.98 42.18
N GLY A 143 29.42 15.77 41.99
CA GLY A 143 30.76 15.49 41.47
C GLY A 143 30.84 15.64 39.96
N ALA A 144 30.46 16.82 39.43
CA ALA A 144 30.56 17.13 38.01
C ALA A 144 31.86 17.92 37.72
N ARG A 145 32.44 17.72 36.55
CA ARG A 145 33.68 18.39 36.12
C ARG A 145 33.48 19.89 35.90
N MET A 146 32.24 20.36 35.66
CA MET A 146 31.91 21.77 35.40
C MET A 146 30.66 22.18 36.19
N THR A 147 30.55 23.46 36.52
CA THR A 147 29.33 24.09 37.04
C THR A 147 28.38 24.49 35.89
N LEU A 148 27.10 24.78 36.21
CA LEU A 148 26.17 25.29 35.20
C LEU A 148 26.59 26.68 34.65
N GLU A 149 27.25 27.50 35.46
CA GLU A 149 27.82 28.79 35.02
C GLU A 149 28.92 28.57 33.98
N GLU A 150 29.88 27.70 34.28
CA GLU A 150 30.97 27.37 33.35
C GLU A 150 30.45 26.72 32.05
N ILE A 151 29.45 25.85 32.16
CA ILE A 151 28.79 25.24 30.97
C ILE A 151 28.14 26.33 30.12
N ALA A 152 27.38 27.24 30.73
CA ALA A 152 26.71 28.35 30.01
C ALA A 152 27.72 29.24 29.29
N ASP A 153 28.77 29.70 30.02
CA ASP A 153 29.76 30.60 29.47
C ASP A 153 30.61 29.94 28.39
N SER A 154 31.00 28.68 28.57
CA SER A 154 31.71 27.87 27.55
C SER A 154 30.88 27.67 26.31
N ALA A 155 29.61 27.28 26.42
CA ALA A 155 28.72 27.04 25.31
C ALA A 155 28.44 28.33 24.50
N ILE A 156 28.31 29.47 25.16
CA ILE A 156 28.07 30.77 24.52
C ILE A 156 29.33 31.30 23.83
N SER A 157 30.52 31.04 24.37
CA SER A 157 31.79 31.51 23.81
C SER A 157 32.20 30.88 22.48
N ILE A 158 31.74 29.67 22.21
CA ILE A 158 32.06 28.91 20.99
C ILE A 158 31.24 29.47 19.82
N LYS A 159 31.82 30.39 19.01
CA LYS A 159 31.11 31.07 17.94
C LYS A 159 31.26 30.45 16.55
N ASP A 160 32.42 29.89 16.27
CA ASP A 160 32.75 29.32 14.95
C ASP A 160 32.81 27.81 15.01
N SER A 161 31.66 27.19 15.08
CA SER A 161 31.55 25.74 15.09
C SER A 161 30.30 25.28 14.35
N ARG A 162 30.44 24.21 13.57
CA ARG A 162 29.30 23.46 13.00
C ARG A 162 28.35 22.90 14.08
N LEU A 163 28.76 22.94 15.35
CA LEU A 163 27.97 22.53 16.52
C LEU A 163 27.40 23.77 17.27
N ARG A 164 27.49 24.96 16.69
CA ARG A 164 27.07 26.21 17.35
C ARG A 164 25.66 26.17 17.90
N ASP A 165 24.71 25.67 17.10
CA ASP A 165 23.32 25.55 17.48
C ASP A 165 23.11 24.57 18.64
N ARG A 166 23.89 23.48 18.68
CA ARG A 166 23.89 22.48 19.75
C ARG A 166 24.50 23.02 21.03
N TYR A 167 25.57 23.79 20.95
CA TYR A 167 26.17 24.48 22.08
C TYR A 167 25.20 25.50 22.67
N LEU A 168 24.52 26.30 21.86
CA LEU A 168 23.53 27.27 22.33
C LEU A 168 22.36 26.59 23.04
N LEU A 169 21.89 25.44 22.58
CA LEU A 169 20.91 24.67 23.30
C LEU A 169 21.39 24.33 24.74
N GLN A 170 22.64 23.92 24.89
CA GLN A 170 23.19 23.61 26.22
C GLN A 170 23.35 24.87 27.05
N GLY A 171 23.79 25.98 26.48
CA GLY A 171 23.90 27.27 27.13
C GLY A 171 22.55 27.76 27.66
N VAL A 172 21.51 27.75 26.83
CA VAL A 172 20.14 28.13 27.24
C VAL A 172 19.60 27.22 28.34
N ARG A 173 19.82 25.90 28.25
CA ARG A 173 19.44 24.95 29.30
C ARG A 173 20.10 25.25 30.64
N ALA A 174 21.39 25.56 30.64
CA ALA A 174 22.13 25.90 31.82
C ALA A 174 21.65 27.26 32.42
N LEU A 175 21.51 28.30 31.59
CA LEU A 175 21.00 29.59 32.02
C LEU A 175 19.59 29.54 32.60
N PHE A 176 18.71 28.79 31.96
CA PHE A 176 17.34 28.59 32.45
C PHE A 176 17.32 27.92 33.83
N SER A 177 18.16 26.86 34.00
CA SER A 177 18.31 26.19 35.29
C SER A 177 18.90 27.11 36.40
N LEU A 178 19.67 28.11 36.02
CA LEU A 178 20.19 29.16 36.90
C LEU A 178 19.20 30.31 37.12
N SER A 179 17.99 30.23 36.54
CA SER A 179 16.98 31.32 36.55
C SER A 179 17.47 32.64 35.94
N LYS A 180 18.44 32.54 35.02
CA LYS A 180 18.96 33.72 34.28
C LYS A 180 18.11 33.94 33.00
N TYR A 181 16.84 34.18 33.18
CA TYR A 181 15.82 34.21 32.10
C TYR A 181 16.08 35.30 31.08
N GLU A 182 16.48 36.49 31.49
CA GLU A 182 16.80 37.62 30.60
C GLU A 182 17.94 37.26 29.65
N ARG A 183 19.00 36.57 30.14
CA ARG A 183 20.09 36.10 29.28
C ARG A 183 19.63 35.03 28.23
N CYS A 184 18.68 34.18 28.59
CA CYS A 184 18.09 33.25 27.63
C CYS A 184 17.39 34.00 26.49
N ILE A 185 16.62 35.05 26.84
CA ILE A 185 15.87 35.85 25.86
C ILE A 185 16.83 36.66 24.98
N GLU A 186 17.89 37.24 25.57
CA GLU A 186 18.93 37.94 24.81
C GLU A 186 19.59 37.04 23.75
N LEU A 187 19.93 35.81 24.09
CA LEU A 187 20.50 34.85 23.14
C LEU A 187 19.50 34.50 22.01
N TRP A 188 18.22 34.35 22.37
CA TRP A 188 17.17 34.16 21.42
C TRP A 188 17.01 35.33 20.44
N GLU A 189 16.87 36.55 20.97
CA GLU A 189 16.62 37.71 20.14
C GLU A 189 17.83 38.05 19.25
N ASN A 190 19.05 37.85 19.74
CA ASN A 190 20.27 38.24 19.02
C ASN A 190 20.74 37.21 17.99
N GLU A 191 20.43 35.92 18.15
CA GLU A 191 20.96 34.88 17.28
C GLU A 191 19.91 33.83 16.91
N ILE A 192 19.27 33.15 17.88
CA ILE A 192 18.52 31.95 17.64
C ILE A 192 17.22 32.15 16.87
N SER A 193 16.55 33.26 17.13
CA SER A 193 15.28 33.62 16.46
C SER A 193 15.42 33.80 14.94
N HIS A 194 16.62 34.06 14.44
CA HIS A 194 16.93 34.25 13.02
C HIS A 194 17.20 32.95 12.28
N TRP A 195 17.31 31.82 12.99
CA TRP A 195 17.47 30.52 12.36
C TRP A 195 16.16 30.05 11.69
N SER A 196 16.27 29.15 10.74
CA SER A 196 15.10 28.54 10.10
C SER A 196 14.16 27.91 11.13
N ASP A 197 12.85 28.02 10.91
CA ASP A 197 11.84 27.34 11.73
C ASP A 197 11.98 25.80 11.71
N GLU A 198 12.64 25.26 10.68
CA GLU A 198 12.92 23.82 10.54
C GLU A 198 14.15 23.36 11.34
N ASN A 199 14.98 24.30 11.84
CA ASN A 199 16.15 23.96 12.63
C ASN A 199 15.73 23.27 13.94
N LEU A 200 16.15 22.03 14.14
CA LEU A 200 15.77 21.22 15.31
C LEU A 200 16.22 21.86 16.62
N MET A 201 17.44 22.42 16.67
CA MET A 201 17.95 23.03 17.91
C MET A 201 17.16 24.27 18.29
N ARG A 202 16.73 25.10 17.31
CA ARG A 202 15.79 26.22 17.52
C ARG A 202 14.50 25.72 18.15
N GLN A 203 13.92 24.65 17.61
CA GLN A 203 12.69 24.06 18.13
C GLN A 203 12.86 23.51 19.56
N LEU A 204 14.01 22.94 19.90
CA LEU A 204 14.32 22.45 21.25
C LEU A 204 14.63 23.58 22.25
N ILE A 205 15.06 24.75 21.78
CA ILE A 205 15.33 25.93 22.61
C ILE A 205 14.05 26.68 22.94
N GLN A 206 13.12 26.79 21.98
CA GLN A 206 11.92 27.64 22.08
C GLN A 206 11.06 27.39 23.33
N PRO A 207 10.87 26.13 23.83
CA PRO A 207 10.16 25.90 25.09
C PRO A 207 10.81 26.58 26.31
N TYR A 208 12.14 26.63 26.33
CA TYR A 208 12.86 27.32 27.40
C TYR A 208 12.68 28.85 27.32
N ILE A 209 12.63 29.40 26.11
CA ILE A 209 12.35 30.80 25.88
C ILE A 209 10.93 31.15 26.30
N ALA A 210 9.94 30.35 25.91
CA ALA A 210 8.57 30.50 26.36
C ALA A 210 8.44 30.50 27.88
N GLY A 211 9.11 29.56 28.54
CA GLY A 211 9.18 29.52 30.00
C GLY A 211 9.92 30.73 30.60
N ALA A 212 10.99 31.22 29.98
CA ALA A 212 11.72 32.40 30.43
C ALA A 212 10.84 33.67 30.35
N GLU A 213 10.11 33.86 29.23
CA GLU A 213 9.17 34.96 29.05
C GLU A 213 8.06 34.96 30.13
N PHE A 214 7.54 33.74 30.45
CA PHE A 214 6.57 33.59 31.52
C PHE A 214 7.15 34.00 32.90
N HIS A 215 8.38 33.57 33.22
CA HIS A 215 9.02 33.88 34.48
C HIS A 215 9.31 35.38 34.66
N ILE A 216 9.57 36.10 33.57
CA ILE A 216 9.72 37.58 33.60
C ILE A 216 8.40 38.31 33.42
N LYS A 217 7.25 37.62 33.55
CA LYS A 217 5.88 38.15 33.50
C LYS A 217 5.43 38.69 32.13
N ARG A 218 6.00 38.19 31.04
CA ARG A 218 5.54 38.47 29.67
C ARG A 218 4.65 37.32 29.16
N SER A 219 3.52 37.12 29.85
CA SER A 219 2.64 35.97 29.62
C SER A 219 2.08 35.88 28.20
N GLU A 220 1.75 37.00 27.55
CA GLU A 220 1.26 36.97 26.16
C GLU A 220 2.29 36.40 25.18
N LYS A 221 3.55 36.81 25.32
CA LYS A 221 4.64 36.30 24.49
C LYS A 221 4.96 34.83 24.76
N ALA A 222 4.86 34.44 26.03
CA ALA A 222 5.00 33.04 26.43
C ALA A 222 3.90 32.15 25.76
N ILE A 223 2.63 32.61 25.77
CA ILE A 223 1.50 31.92 25.15
C ILE A 223 1.72 31.82 23.64
N GLU A 224 2.19 32.89 22.97
CA GLU A 224 2.50 32.85 21.54
C GLU A 224 3.55 31.77 21.21
N TYR A 225 4.65 31.72 21.97
CA TYR A 225 5.68 30.68 21.77
C TYR A 225 5.18 29.29 22.05
N PHE A 226 4.39 29.05 23.11
CA PHE A 226 3.78 27.76 23.37
C PHE A 226 2.77 27.37 22.28
N ALA A 227 2.02 28.36 21.75
CA ALA A 227 1.12 28.13 20.61
C ALA A 227 1.87 27.72 19.33
N GLN A 228 3.03 28.34 19.06
CA GLN A 228 3.87 27.91 17.93
C GLN A 228 4.37 26.48 18.08
N LEU A 229 4.57 26.02 19.31
CA LEU A 229 4.99 24.64 19.63
C LEU A 229 3.84 23.64 19.74
N GLY A 230 2.59 24.11 19.79
CA GLY A 230 1.42 23.28 20.05
C GLY A 230 1.29 22.78 21.49
N ASP A 231 1.99 23.41 22.42
CA ASP A 231 1.92 23.06 23.85
C ASP A 231 0.70 23.72 24.53
N ILE A 232 -0.46 23.08 24.31
CA ILE A 232 -1.75 23.53 24.85
C ILE A 232 -1.74 23.59 26.37
N GLN A 233 -1.10 22.65 27.04
CA GLN A 233 -1.10 22.60 28.50
C GLN A 233 -0.33 23.77 29.12
N SER A 234 0.80 24.12 28.53
CA SER A 234 1.57 25.30 28.95
C SER A 234 0.85 26.62 28.62
N MET A 235 0.13 26.70 27.48
CA MET A 235 -0.74 27.84 27.16
C MET A 235 -1.84 28.02 28.22
N LEU A 236 -2.57 26.94 28.54
CA LEU A 236 -3.63 26.94 29.55
C LEU A 236 -3.06 27.30 30.94
N PHE A 237 -1.87 26.79 31.26
CA PHE A 237 -1.17 27.17 32.50
C PHE A 237 -0.89 28.68 32.57
N CYS A 238 -0.37 29.27 31.49
CA CYS A 238 -0.14 30.71 31.42
C CYS A 238 -1.40 31.55 31.59
N LEU A 239 -2.57 31.02 31.22
CA LEU A 239 -3.88 31.65 31.37
C LEU A 239 -4.58 31.37 32.69
N GLY A 240 -3.97 30.60 33.59
CA GLY A 240 -4.61 30.13 34.83
C GLY A 240 -5.73 29.09 34.65
N ARG A 241 -5.75 28.41 33.49
CA ARG A 241 -6.74 27.38 33.10
C ARG A 241 -6.15 25.96 33.16
N SER A 242 -5.21 25.72 34.02
CA SER A 242 -4.51 24.44 34.16
C SER A 242 -5.49 23.28 34.37
N GLY A 243 -5.27 22.17 33.65
CA GLY A 243 -6.09 20.96 33.77
C GLY A 243 -7.37 20.94 32.93
N GLU A 244 -7.68 22.00 32.23
CA GLU A 244 -8.80 22.02 31.28
C GLU A 244 -8.49 21.09 30.08
N LYS A 245 -9.49 20.32 29.66
CA LYS A 245 -9.38 19.42 28.49
C LYS A 245 -10.13 20.07 27.34
N LEU A 246 -9.40 20.38 26.28
CA LEU A 246 -9.97 20.87 25.03
C LEU A 246 -10.16 19.71 24.05
N SER A 247 -11.21 19.78 23.22
CA SER A 247 -11.29 18.94 22.02
C SER A 247 -10.15 19.32 21.04
N ILE A 248 -9.86 18.46 20.07
CA ILE A 248 -8.83 18.75 19.05
C ILE A 248 -9.16 20.04 18.30
N ILE A 249 -10.43 20.27 17.98
CA ILE A 249 -10.86 21.46 17.24
C ILE A 249 -10.80 22.72 18.10
N ASP A 250 -11.19 22.62 19.39
CA ASP A 250 -11.04 23.73 20.36
C ASP A 250 -9.57 24.10 20.53
N ALA A 251 -8.68 23.12 20.60
CA ALA A 251 -7.25 23.31 20.68
C ALA A 251 -6.69 23.98 19.42
N LEU A 252 -7.14 23.58 18.21
CA LEU A 252 -6.77 24.22 16.95
C LEU A 252 -7.25 25.67 16.90
N GLU A 253 -8.50 25.95 17.28
CA GLU A 253 -9.05 27.30 17.33
C GLU A 253 -8.22 28.18 18.28
N PHE A 254 -7.88 27.64 19.45
CA PHE A 254 -7.09 28.32 20.45
C PHE A 254 -5.65 28.63 19.97
N ILE A 255 -4.99 27.68 19.28
CA ILE A 255 -3.68 27.92 18.66
C ILE A 255 -3.79 28.97 17.56
N CYS A 256 -4.81 28.91 16.70
CA CYS A 256 -5.00 29.88 15.62
C CYS A 256 -5.19 31.33 16.10
N GLU A 257 -5.66 31.51 17.34
CA GLU A 257 -5.83 32.86 17.94
C GLU A 257 -4.48 33.49 18.23
N TYR A 258 -3.52 32.75 18.78
CA TYR A 258 -2.23 33.25 19.25
C TYR A 258 -1.09 33.04 18.25
N ALA A 259 -1.10 31.94 17.50
CA ALA A 259 -0.08 31.59 16.52
C ALA A 259 -0.69 31.02 15.23
N PRO A 260 -1.33 31.85 14.38
CA PRO A 260 -2.07 31.42 13.19
C PRO A 260 -1.20 30.72 12.12
N ASN A 261 0.11 30.75 12.26
CA ASN A 261 1.09 30.13 11.37
C ASN A 261 1.91 29.03 12.06
N SER A 262 1.45 28.53 13.21
CA SER A 262 2.08 27.39 13.88
C SER A 262 2.01 26.15 12.97
N ARG A 263 3.16 25.48 12.79
CA ARG A 263 3.23 24.25 12.03
C ARG A 263 2.45 23.10 12.70
N PHE A 264 2.19 23.19 14.00
CA PHE A 264 1.33 22.26 14.73
C PHE A 264 -0.09 22.19 14.16
N ILE A 265 -0.58 23.30 13.56
CA ILE A 265 -1.86 23.36 12.88
C ILE A 265 -1.89 22.39 11.69
N GLU A 266 -0.85 22.43 10.84
CA GLU A 266 -0.75 21.56 9.66
C GLU A 266 -0.70 20.08 10.06
N GLU A 267 0.12 19.75 11.05
CA GLU A 267 0.24 18.39 11.58
C GLU A 267 -1.07 17.89 12.17
N THR A 268 -1.72 18.71 13.00
CA THR A 268 -2.98 18.35 13.66
C THR A 268 -4.12 18.20 12.66
N LEU A 269 -4.24 19.11 11.69
CA LEU A 269 -5.23 18.99 10.61
C LEU A 269 -5.03 17.70 9.82
N GLN A 270 -3.80 17.36 9.45
CA GLN A 270 -3.52 16.16 8.69
C GLN A 270 -3.87 14.89 9.47
N LYS A 271 -3.51 14.82 10.75
CA LYS A 271 -3.87 13.68 11.61
C LYS A 271 -5.38 13.55 11.76
N TYR A 272 -6.06 14.63 12.06
CA TYR A 272 -7.51 14.63 12.28
C TYR A 272 -8.29 14.25 11.01
N ILE A 273 -7.95 14.84 9.85
CA ILE A 273 -8.63 14.51 8.59
C ILE A 273 -8.36 13.06 8.17
N ARG A 274 -7.16 12.53 8.44
CA ARG A 274 -6.86 11.10 8.16
C ARG A 274 -7.69 10.12 8.97
N GLU A 275 -8.14 10.50 10.17
CA GLU A 275 -9.01 9.65 10.99
C GLU A 275 -10.43 9.55 10.41
N ILE A 276 -10.86 10.54 9.65
CA ILE A 276 -12.20 10.59 9.05
C ILE A 276 -12.20 10.35 7.53
N GLU A 277 -11.05 10.35 6.88
CA GLU A 277 -10.94 10.05 5.45
C GLU A 277 -11.10 8.55 5.22
N PRO A 278 -12.11 8.08 4.45
CA PRO A 278 -12.28 6.68 4.13
C PRO A 278 -11.11 6.19 3.28
N LEU A 279 -10.47 5.10 3.72
CA LEU A 279 -9.38 4.44 3.03
C LEU A 279 -9.87 3.18 2.32
N GLY A 280 -10.00 3.27 0.98
CA GLY A 280 -10.08 2.12 0.10
C GLY A 280 -11.41 1.36 0.10
N GLU A 281 -11.47 0.37 -0.78
CA GLU A 281 -12.65 -0.41 -1.19
C GLU A 281 -13.31 -1.26 -0.08
N PHE A 282 -12.79 -1.28 1.14
CA PHE A 282 -13.23 -2.17 2.23
C PHE A 282 -13.86 -1.48 3.43
N TYR A 283 -13.97 -0.16 3.42
CA TYR A 283 -14.82 0.49 4.43
C TYR A 283 -16.24 0.57 3.87
N TRP A 284 -17.11 -0.18 4.51
CA TRP A 284 -18.55 -0.14 4.35
C TRP A 284 -19.01 1.31 4.29
N GLU A 285 -19.93 1.59 3.39
CA GLU A 285 -20.54 2.90 3.08
C GLU A 285 -21.25 3.55 4.30
N ASP A 286 -20.56 3.69 5.40
CA ASP A 286 -21.06 4.60 6.43
C ASP A 286 -20.74 6.02 5.94
N GLU A 287 -21.78 6.66 5.41
CA GLU A 287 -21.72 8.10 5.10
C GLU A 287 -21.22 8.83 6.34
N LEU A 288 -20.20 9.68 6.17
CA LEU A 288 -19.68 10.48 7.26
C LEU A 288 -20.80 11.37 7.80
N GLU A 289 -21.30 11.07 9.00
CA GLU A 289 -22.33 11.88 9.63
C GLU A 289 -21.76 13.26 9.96
N LYS A 290 -22.53 14.32 9.63
CA LYS A 290 -22.20 15.67 10.05
C LYS A 290 -22.27 15.77 11.56
N THR A 291 -21.13 16.03 12.18
CA THR A 291 -21.05 16.28 13.61
C THR A 291 -20.88 17.76 13.88
N PRO A 292 -21.36 18.28 15.05
CA PRO A 292 -21.12 19.67 15.42
C PRO A 292 -19.63 20.04 15.44
N GLU A 293 -18.77 19.09 15.72
CA GLU A 293 -17.32 19.26 15.74
C GLU A 293 -16.74 19.49 14.34
N LEU A 294 -17.22 18.73 13.34
CA LEU A 294 -16.81 18.93 11.94
C LEU A 294 -17.36 20.23 11.36
N ASP A 295 -18.58 20.63 11.72
CA ASP A 295 -19.11 21.95 11.35
C ASP A 295 -18.28 23.08 11.98
N LYS A 296 -17.81 22.91 13.21
CA LYS A 296 -16.91 23.85 13.86
C LYS A 296 -15.58 23.95 13.13
N LEU A 297 -14.99 22.81 12.74
CA LEU A 297 -13.76 22.79 11.93
C LEU A 297 -13.95 23.49 10.58
N TYR A 298 -15.06 23.19 9.89
CA TYR A 298 -15.38 23.83 8.61
C TYR A 298 -15.46 25.37 8.75
N ASN A 299 -16.16 25.84 9.77
CA ASN A 299 -16.28 27.28 10.05
C ASN A 299 -14.92 27.92 10.42
N LEU A 300 -14.09 27.23 11.20
CA LEU A 300 -12.72 27.66 11.50
C LEU A 300 -11.89 27.77 10.22
N CYS A 301 -11.99 26.79 9.32
CA CYS A 301 -11.29 26.83 8.03
C CYS A 301 -11.67 28.08 7.22
N LEU A 302 -12.97 28.38 7.09
CA LEU A 302 -13.42 29.56 6.36
C LEU A 302 -13.01 30.88 7.04
N LYS A 303 -13.02 30.93 8.38
CA LYS A 303 -12.55 32.07 9.18
C LYS A 303 -11.06 32.32 8.92
N MET A 304 -10.24 31.27 9.03
CA MET A 304 -8.78 31.38 8.87
C MET A 304 -8.36 31.68 7.43
N ALA A 305 -9.05 31.13 6.43
CA ALA A 305 -8.81 31.43 5.03
C ALA A 305 -9.02 32.91 4.68
N ARG A 306 -9.94 33.59 5.38
CA ARG A 306 -10.37 34.98 5.10
C ARG A 306 -9.75 36.02 6.00
N CYS A 307 -9.22 35.66 7.18
CA CYS A 307 -8.79 36.61 8.21
C CYS A 307 -7.52 37.41 7.87
N GLY A 308 -6.78 37.01 6.81
CA GLY A 308 -5.52 37.63 6.40
C GLY A 308 -4.32 37.41 7.34
N LYS A 309 -4.51 36.68 8.45
CA LYS A 309 -3.45 36.37 9.42
C LYS A 309 -2.65 35.08 9.05
N SER A 310 -3.27 34.18 8.29
CA SER A 310 -2.63 32.94 7.87
C SER A 310 -1.67 33.20 6.69
N ASN A 311 -0.47 32.65 6.80
CA ASN A 311 0.49 32.58 5.69
C ASN A 311 0.07 31.61 4.60
N ASN A 312 -0.85 30.70 4.91
CA ASN A 312 -1.28 29.62 4.04
C ASN A 312 -2.81 29.54 3.89
N PRO A 313 -3.47 30.61 3.36
CA PRO A 313 -4.93 30.62 3.20
C PRO A 313 -5.42 29.50 2.27
N ALA A 314 -4.60 29.03 1.31
CA ALA A 314 -4.94 27.94 0.43
C ALA A 314 -5.16 26.63 1.19
N MET A 315 -4.37 26.31 2.20
CA MET A 315 -4.54 25.14 3.07
C MET A 315 -5.95 25.12 3.68
N TRP A 316 -6.39 26.23 4.21
CA TRP A 316 -7.68 26.34 4.87
C TRP A 316 -8.85 26.16 3.90
N TYR A 317 -8.79 26.79 2.70
CA TYR A 317 -9.78 26.55 1.65
C TYR A 317 -9.75 25.10 1.15
N TYR A 318 -8.58 24.50 1.03
CA TYR A 318 -8.42 23.09 0.64
C TYR A 318 -9.04 22.15 1.68
N THR A 319 -8.79 22.39 2.97
CA THR A 319 -9.40 21.62 4.06
C THR A 319 -10.92 21.73 4.03
N ALA A 320 -11.47 22.95 3.88
CA ALA A 320 -12.92 23.16 3.76
C ALA A 320 -13.49 22.45 2.51
N ALA A 321 -12.79 22.50 1.38
CA ALA A 321 -13.20 21.78 0.16
C ALA A 321 -13.20 20.28 0.36
N PHE A 322 -12.22 19.75 1.07
CA PHE A 322 -12.11 18.32 1.35
C PHE A 322 -13.26 17.84 2.25
N LEU A 323 -13.60 18.59 3.30
CA LEU A 323 -14.76 18.31 4.15
C LEU A 323 -16.07 18.33 3.38
N GLU A 324 -16.27 19.30 2.47
CA GLU A 324 -17.47 19.33 1.61
C GLU A 324 -17.60 18.08 0.72
N ASP A 325 -16.49 17.59 0.16
CA ASP A 325 -16.53 16.38 -0.66
C ASP A 325 -16.81 15.13 0.17
N LEU A 326 -16.27 15.03 1.38
CA LEU A 326 -16.60 13.95 2.32
C LEU A 326 -18.09 13.90 2.68
N TYR A 327 -18.78 15.04 2.66
CA TYR A 327 -20.23 15.14 2.82
C TYR A 327 -21.03 14.97 1.52
N GLY A 328 -20.40 14.55 0.42
CA GLY A 328 -21.06 14.41 -0.88
C GLY A 328 -21.34 15.73 -1.61
N ASN A 329 -20.94 16.88 -1.07
CA ASN A 329 -21.16 18.21 -1.68
C ASN A 329 -20.06 18.56 -2.70
N THR A 330 -19.76 17.67 -3.63
CA THR A 330 -18.63 17.78 -4.57
C THR A 330 -18.61 19.11 -5.35
N ALA A 331 -19.78 19.67 -5.73
CA ALA A 331 -19.86 20.95 -6.42
C ALA A 331 -19.41 22.13 -5.52
N SER A 332 -19.73 22.11 -4.22
CA SER A 332 -19.25 23.07 -3.23
C SER A 332 -17.75 22.93 -3.01
N ALA A 333 -17.28 21.69 -2.89
CA ALA A 333 -15.86 21.35 -2.80
C ALA A 333 -15.07 21.95 -3.97
N SER A 334 -15.55 21.78 -5.19
CA SER A 334 -14.91 22.34 -6.40
C SER A 334 -14.83 23.88 -6.39
N ARG A 335 -15.87 24.57 -5.89
CA ARG A 335 -15.84 26.04 -5.72
C ARG A 335 -14.81 26.48 -4.70
N LEU A 336 -14.77 25.85 -3.54
CA LEU A 336 -13.78 26.15 -2.49
C LEU A 336 -12.36 25.85 -2.95
N LEU A 337 -12.17 24.74 -3.65
CA LEU A 337 -10.87 24.39 -4.21
C LEU A 337 -10.38 25.43 -5.23
N SER A 338 -11.29 26.04 -5.99
CA SER A 338 -10.93 27.14 -6.91
C SER A 338 -10.50 28.41 -6.17
N LEU A 339 -10.93 28.60 -4.93
CA LEU A 339 -10.39 29.67 -4.06
C LEU A 339 -9.01 29.29 -3.53
N ALA A 340 -8.81 28.02 -3.16
CA ALA A 340 -7.51 27.51 -2.74
C ALA A 340 -6.44 27.69 -3.84
N GLU A 341 -6.76 27.33 -5.09
CA GLU A 341 -5.87 27.45 -6.25
C GLU A 341 -5.40 28.90 -6.50
N LYS A 342 -6.22 29.88 -6.17
CA LYS A 342 -5.91 31.31 -6.32
C LYS A 342 -5.22 31.93 -5.11
N SER A 343 -5.14 31.18 -4.01
CA SER A 343 -4.61 31.67 -2.75
C SER A 343 -3.12 31.34 -2.60
N ARG A 344 -2.43 32.10 -1.74
CA ARG A 344 -1.02 31.84 -1.39
C ARG A 344 -0.89 30.49 -0.69
N SER A 345 0.10 29.68 -1.11
CA SER A 345 0.43 28.41 -0.48
C SER A 345 1.88 27.96 -0.75
N SER A 346 2.35 26.97 0.01
CA SER A 346 3.59 26.25 -0.29
C SER A 346 3.41 25.37 -1.54
N GLU A 347 4.52 25.00 -2.19
CA GLU A 347 4.49 24.08 -3.34
C GLU A 347 3.88 22.73 -2.96
N TYR A 348 4.17 22.22 -1.77
CA TYR A 348 3.60 20.98 -1.26
C TYR A 348 2.07 20.98 -1.24
N ILE A 349 1.47 22.06 -0.75
CA ILE A 349 0.01 22.20 -0.71
C ILE A 349 -0.57 22.43 -2.11
N LYS A 350 0.13 23.16 -2.99
CA LYS A 350 -0.29 23.31 -4.40
C LYS A 350 -0.39 21.95 -5.11
N GLU A 351 0.55 21.06 -4.87
CA GLU A 351 0.51 19.72 -5.42
C GLU A 351 -0.68 18.91 -4.88
N SER A 352 -0.97 19.02 -3.58
CA SER A 352 -2.13 18.38 -2.95
C SER A 352 -3.45 18.93 -3.50
N ILE A 353 -3.56 20.24 -3.67
CA ILE A 353 -4.70 20.91 -4.32
C ILE A 353 -4.88 20.37 -5.76
N LYS A 354 -3.78 20.23 -6.50
CA LYS A 354 -3.82 19.73 -7.88
C LYS A 354 -4.29 18.28 -7.96
N ILE A 355 -3.86 17.41 -7.07
CA ILE A 355 -4.38 16.03 -6.96
C ILE A 355 -5.88 16.05 -6.69
N PHE A 356 -6.31 16.82 -5.70
CA PHE A 356 -7.72 16.89 -5.35
C PHE A 356 -8.57 17.51 -6.47
N ARG A 357 -8.02 18.44 -7.26
CA ARG A 357 -8.65 18.94 -8.49
C ARG A 357 -8.86 17.83 -9.52
N ILE A 358 -7.87 16.97 -9.75
CA ILE A 358 -7.99 15.83 -10.67
C ILE A 358 -9.12 14.90 -10.22
N TYR A 359 -9.18 14.62 -8.92
CA TYR A 359 -10.24 13.80 -8.34
C TYR A 359 -11.63 14.41 -8.50
N LEU A 360 -11.80 15.70 -8.16
CA LEU A 360 -13.08 16.39 -8.32
C LEU A 360 -13.51 16.54 -9.81
N ASP A 361 -12.55 16.75 -10.70
CA ASP A 361 -12.83 16.74 -12.16
C ASP A 361 -13.36 15.38 -12.60
N ALA A 362 -12.76 14.29 -12.10
CA ALA A 362 -13.22 12.93 -12.39
C ALA A 362 -14.66 12.66 -11.91
N LYS A 363 -15.06 13.27 -10.78
CA LYS A 363 -16.44 13.16 -10.25
C LYS A 363 -17.45 14.03 -10.99
N LEU A 364 -17.07 15.23 -11.41
CA LEU A 364 -18.00 16.27 -11.86
C LEU A 364 -18.12 16.40 -13.39
N LEU A 365 -16.99 16.27 -14.11
CA LEU A 365 -16.99 16.57 -15.54
C LEU A 365 -17.61 15.43 -16.36
N PRO A 366 -18.37 15.75 -17.42
CA PRO A 366 -18.88 14.75 -18.35
C PRO A 366 -17.71 14.11 -19.13
N TYR A 367 -17.85 12.81 -19.50
CA TYR A 367 -16.83 12.08 -20.27
C TYR A 367 -16.93 12.39 -21.76
N ASP A 368 -16.54 13.59 -22.14
CA ASP A 368 -16.43 14.05 -23.52
C ASP A 368 -14.97 14.24 -23.96
N SER A 369 -14.74 14.71 -25.15
CA SER A 369 -13.40 14.96 -25.70
C SER A 369 -12.65 16.06 -24.93
N TYR A 370 -13.35 17.01 -24.34
CA TYR A 370 -12.73 18.04 -23.50
C TYR A 370 -12.14 17.40 -22.24
N TYR A 371 -12.92 16.58 -21.54
CA TYR A 371 -12.44 15.88 -20.35
C TYR A 371 -11.31 14.90 -20.67
N GLU A 372 -11.41 14.16 -21.80
CA GLU A 372 -10.34 13.24 -22.22
C GLU A 372 -8.99 13.96 -22.41
N ASN A 373 -9.00 15.12 -23.07
CA ASN A 373 -7.79 15.93 -23.26
C ASN A 373 -7.26 16.48 -21.93
N ARG A 374 -8.17 16.90 -21.04
CA ARG A 374 -7.82 17.40 -19.71
C ARG A 374 -7.20 16.29 -18.86
N LEU A 375 -7.84 15.12 -18.82
CA LEU A 375 -7.34 13.94 -18.12
C LEU A 375 -5.97 13.52 -18.64
N PHE A 376 -5.74 13.54 -19.94
CA PHE A 376 -4.44 13.25 -20.54
C PHE A 376 -3.33 14.18 -20.03
N GLY A 377 -3.59 15.49 -19.97
CA GLY A 377 -2.65 16.46 -19.40
C GLY A 377 -2.40 16.24 -17.91
N GLN A 378 -3.45 15.91 -17.16
CA GLN A 378 -3.37 15.61 -15.74
C GLN A 378 -2.56 14.34 -15.45
N LEU A 379 -2.78 13.28 -16.23
CA LEU A 379 -2.05 12.02 -16.12
C LEU A 379 -0.57 12.15 -16.50
N LYS A 380 -0.24 12.94 -17.53
CA LYS A 380 1.16 13.26 -17.84
C LYS A 380 1.88 13.91 -16.67
N TRP A 381 1.23 14.86 -16.01
CA TRP A 381 1.80 15.50 -14.84
C TRP A 381 1.97 14.50 -13.69
N LEU A 382 0.95 13.70 -13.40
CA LEU A 382 0.97 12.72 -12.32
C LEU A 382 2.04 11.64 -12.56
N ASP A 383 2.15 11.16 -13.80
CA ASP A 383 3.18 10.22 -14.21
C ASP A 383 4.61 10.81 -14.06
N SER A 384 4.78 12.11 -14.38
CA SER A 384 6.08 12.77 -14.17
C SER A 384 6.47 12.81 -12.69
N LYS A 385 5.49 12.93 -11.78
CA LYS A 385 5.73 12.85 -10.34
C LYS A 385 6.12 11.46 -9.88
N ILE A 386 5.43 10.42 -10.38
CA ILE A 386 5.78 9.03 -10.12
C ILE A 386 7.20 8.77 -10.60
N GLN A 387 7.52 9.14 -11.84
CA GLN A 387 8.79 8.88 -12.47
C GLN A 387 9.96 9.57 -11.75
N SER A 388 9.84 10.86 -11.42
CA SER A 388 10.93 11.61 -10.76
C SER A 388 11.24 11.04 -9.37
N ASN A 389 10.22 10.65 -8.61
CA ASN A 389 10.42 10.07 -7.28
C ASN A 389 11.08 8.68 -7.34
N ILE A 390 10.80 7.89 -8.38
CA ILE A 390 11.47 6.60 -8.59
C ILE A 390 12.91 6.79 -9.03
N ASP A 391 13.15 7.63 -10.04
CA ASP A 391 14.49 7.82 -10.62
C ASP A 391 15.48 8.31 -9.57
N ASP A 392 15.06 9.22 -8.69
CA ASP A 392 15.89 9.72 -7.59
C ASP A 392 16.16 8.62 -6.56
N LYS A 393 15.17 7.81 -6.26
CA LYS A 393 15.28 6.72 -5.29
C LYS A 393 16.14 5.57 -5.83
N VAL A 394 15.91 5.14 -7.08
CA VAL A 394 16.72 4.12 -7.75
C VAL A 394 18.18 4.52 -7.77
N ARG A 395 18.49 5.79 -8.08
CA ARG A 395 19.87 6.30 -8.06
C ARG A 395 20.51 6.24 -6.68
N ASN A 396 19.74 6.49 -5.63
CA ASN A 396 20.26 6.56 -4.25
C ASN A 396 20.31 5.20 -3.55
N GLU A 397 19.50 4.22 -3.95
CA GLU A 397 19.30 2.94 -3.24
C GLU A 397 19.83 1.71 -3.98
N THR A 398 20.33 1.82 -5.22
CA THR A 398 21.05 0.73 -5.91
C THR A 398 22.22 0.18 -5.08
N ALA A 399 22.70 0.95 -4.10
CA ALA A 399 23.69 0.51 -3.13
C ALA A 399 23.11 -0.29 -1.94
N ARG A 400 21.80 -0.30 -1.71
CA ARG A 400 21.17 -0.85 -0.49
C ARG A 400 20.18 -2.00 -0.70
N GLY A 401 19.86 -2.36 -1.90
CA GLY A 401 19.21 -3.65 -2.30
C GLY A 401 17.80 -3.97 -1.82
N TYR A 402 17.21 -3.28 -0.83
CA TYR A 402 15.96 -3.73 -0.20
C TYR A 402 14.83 -2.71 -0.05
N MET A 403 15.06 -1.45 -0.41
CA MET A 403 14.16 -0.37 0.01
C MET A 403 13.51 0.44 -1.11
N LEU A 404 13.59 0.00 -2.35
CA LEU A 404 13.09 0.73 -3.52
C LEU A 404 11.62 1.17 -3.41
N PHE A 405 10.83 0.44 -2.65
CA PHE A 405 9.38 0.61 -2.59
C PHE A 405 8.83 1.10 -1.25
N ASN A 406 9.68 1.48 -0.31
CA ASN A 406 9.27 1.98 1.00
C ASN A 406 9.19 3.51 1.08
N CYS A 407 9.16 4.21 -0.05
CA CYS A 407 9.07 5.66 -0.07
C CYS A 407 7.62 6.14 -0.13
N GLU A 408 7.19 6.86 0.90
CA GLU A 408 5.85 7.44 0.95
C GLU A 408 5.55 8.32 -0.27
N SER A 409 6.50 9.11 -0.74
CA SER A 409 6.32 9.99 -1.89
C SER A 409 5.98 9.23 -3.16
N TYR A 410 6.70 8.15 -3.42
CA TYR A 410 6.49 7.32 -4.59
C TYR A 410 5.13 6.61 -4.57
N TYR A 411 4.82 5.93 -3.46
CA TYR A 411 3.54 5.24 -3.30
C TYR A 411 2.37 6.22 -3.28
N TYR A 412 2.53 7.38 -2.68
CA TYR A 412 1.50 8.41 -2.69
C TYR A 412 1.05 8.76 -4.11
N TRP A 413 1.99 9.11 -4.99
CA TRP A 413 1.64 9.53 -6.35
C TRP A 413 1.00 8.40 -7.16
N ASN A 414 1.55 7.18 -7.05
CA ASN A 414 0.99 6.01 -7.71
C ASN A 414 -0.39 5.65 -7.16
N ASP A 415 -0.55 5.70 -5.85
CA ASP A 415 -1.81 5.36 -5.20
C ASP A 415 -2.91 6.38 -5.51
N MET A 416 -2.60 7.67 -5.54
CA MET A 416 -3.55 8.71 -5.97
C MET A 416 -3.98 8.49 -7.41
N MET A 417 -3.06 8.11 -8.29
CA MET A 417 -3.41 7.75 -9.68
C MET A 417 -4.37 6.55 -9.70
N ARG A 418 -4.06 5.49 -8.98
CA ARG A 418 -4.91 4.29 -8.90
C ARG A 418 -6.28 4.63 -8.33
N ARG A 419 -6.34 5.32 -7.21
CA ARG A 419 -7.58 5.73 -6.54
C ARG A 419 -8.48 6.54 -7.49
N ILE A 420 -7.94 7.54 -8.17
CA ILE A 420 -8.70 8.36 -9.13
C ILE A 420 -9.16 7.54 -10.32
N LEU A 421 -8.29 6.75 -10.93
CA LEU A 421 -8.61 6.00 -12.13
C LEU A 421 -9.56 4.85 -11.85
N LEU A 422 -9.31 4.04 -10.84
CA LEU A 422 -10.06 2.81 -10.59
C LEU A 422 -11.39 3.08 -9.87
N ALA A 423 -11.43 4.00 -8.90
CA ALA A 423 -12.66 4.29 -8.18
C ALA A 423 -13.60 5.23 -8.92
N GLU A 424 -13.08 6.23 -9.67
CA GLU A 424 -13.90 7.27 -10.25
C GLU A 424 -14.00 7.18 -11.79
N VAL A 425 -12.85 7.11 -12.48
CA VAL A 425 -12.80 7.29 -13.94
C VAL A 425 -13.29 6.04 -14.67
N CYS A 426 -12.69 4.88 -14.38
CA CYS A 426 -12.99 3.65 -15.12
C CYS A 426 -14.45 3.19 -15.00
N PRO A 427 -15.09 3.17 -13.82
CA PRO A 427 -16.50 2.77 -13.72
C PRO A 427 -17.44 3.66 -14.53
N ARG A 428 -17.20 4.97 -14.51
CA ARG A 428 -18.01 5.93 -15.30
C ARG A 428 -17.78 5.81 -16.79
N MET A 429 -16.53 5.53 -17.23
CA MET A 429 -16.24 5.27 -18.65
C MET A 429 -16.92 4.00 -19.15
N ILE A 430 -16.91 2.92 -18.35
CA ILE A 430 -17.62 1.68 -18.69
C ILE A 430 -19.12 1.94 -18.86
N LYS A 431 -19.74 2.64 -17.91
CA LYS A 431 -21.16 3.05 -18.00
C LYS A 431 -21.47 3.89 -19.23
N SER A 432 -20.48 4.63 -19.74
CA SER A 432 -20.58 5.46 -20.95
C SER A 432 -20.21 4.72 -22.25
N GLY A 433 -19.96 3.40 -22.19
CA GLY A 433 -19.59 2.57 -23.33
C GLY A 433 -18.14 2.75 -23.81
N LYS A 434 -17.28 3.44 -23.05
CA LYS A 434 -15.85 3.67 -23.39
C LYS A 434 -14.95 2.60 -22.76
N THR A 435 -15.33 1.33 -22.91
CA THR A 435 -14.71 0.16 -22.24
C THR A 435 -13.22 0.01 -22.55
N THR A 436 -12.85 0.12 -23.82
CA THR A 436 -11.43 0.01 -24.24
C THR A 436 -10.55 1.07 -23.57
N ARG A 437 -11.03 2.32 -23.45
CA ARG A 437 -10.31 3.39 -22.74
C ARG A 437 -10.22 3.11 -21.25
N ALA A 438 -11.27 2.61 -20.64
CA ALA A 438 -11.27 2.20 -19.25
C ALA A 438 -10.23 1.12 -18.98
N LEU A 439 -10.11 0.11 -19.85
CA LEU A 439 -9.09 -0.94 -19.76
C LEU A 439 -7.66 -0.38 -19.89
N GLN A 440 -7.42 0.55 -20.81
CA GLN A 440 -6.10 1.20 -20.94
C GLN A 440 -5.72 1.97 -19.66
N LEU A 441 -6.67 2.68 -19.05
CA LEU A 441 -6.47 3.43 -17.81
C LEU A 441 -6.28 2.51 -16.61
N ALA A 442 -7.05 1.43 -16.51
CA ALA A 442 -6.89 0.43 -15.47
C ALA A 442 -5.53 -0.29 -15.56
N ASN A 443 -5.09 -0.63 -16.78
CA ASN A 443 -3.78 -1.19 -17.01
C ASN A 443 -2.66 -0.22 -16.57
N MET A 444 -2.74 1.06 -16.91
CA MET A 444 -1.81 2.06 -16.41
C MET A 444 -1.84 2.11 -14.87
N ALA A 445 -3.02 2.16 -14.27
CA ALA A 445 -3.17 2.28 -12.83
C ALA A 445 -2.49 1.12 -12.07
N ASP A 446 -2.71 -0.10 -12.51
CA ASP A 446 -2.19 -1.29 -11.81
C ASP A 446 -0.76 -1.66 -12.20
N ASN A 447 -0.38 -1.44 -13.46
CA ASN A 447 0.89 -1.96 -13.99
C ASN A 447 1.96 -0.89 -14.22
N ARG A 448 1.71 0.38 -13.85
CA ARG A 448 2.70 1.45 -14.07
C ARG A 448 4.04 1.16 -13.37
N LEU A 449 3.99 0.64 -12.17
CA LEU A 449 5.18 0.31 -11.40
C LEU A 449 5.99 -0.81 -12.05
N LEU A 450 5.32 -1.86 -12.49
CA LEU A 450 5.95 -2.97 -13.20
C LEU A 450 6.67 -2.47 -14.46
N ASN A 451 6.03 -1.59 -15.23
CA ASN A 451 6.63 -1.00 -16.42
C ASN A 451 7.88 -0.17 -16.10
N ILE A 452 7.86 0.61 -15.02
CA ILE A 452 9.03 1.41 -14.59
C ILE A 452 10.17 0.49 -14.15
N VAL A 453 9.87 -0.50 -13.33
CA VAL A 453 10.87 -1.48 -12.85
C VAL A 453 11.52 -2.19 -14.02
N ASN A 454 10.77 -2.68 -14.98
CA ASN A 454 11.30 -3.31 -16.20
C ASN A 454 12.22 -2.39 -17.00
N ARG A 455 11.89 -1.10 -17.10
CA ARG A 455 12.67 -0.11 -17.84
C ARG A 455 14.05 0.17 -17.25
N HIS A 456 14.18 0.04 -15.92
CA HIS A 456 15.43 0.33 -15.21
C HIS A 456 16.37 -0.89 -15.09
N GLU A 457 16.13 -1.98 -15.83
CA GLU A 457 16.91 -3.21 -15.77
C GLU A 457 17.06 -3.80 -14.35
N ILE A 458 16.25 -3.30 -13.41
CA ILE A 458 16.22 -3.80 -12.03
C ILE A 458 15.66 -5.23 -12.00
N CYS A 459 15.03 -5.63 -13.09
CA CYS A 459 14.42 -6.95 -13.24
C CYS A 459 15.38 -8.06 -13.65
N ASP A 460 16.59 -7.79 -14.11
CA ASP A 460 17.52 -8.86 -14.49
C ASP A 460 17.96 -9.74 -13.31
N TRP A 461 17.89 -9.22 -12.09
CA TRP A 461 18.09 -10.00 -10.86
C TRP A 461 16.79 -10.22 -10.07
N MET A 462 15.69 -9.61 -10.49
CA MET A 462 14.35 -9.95 -10.07
C MET A 462 13.81 -11.05 -10.98
N ASP A 463 14.39 -12.27 -10.86
CA ASP A 463 13.73 -13.44 -11.40
C ASP A 463 12.31 -13.52 -10.78
N ASP A 464 11.44 -14.33 -11.37
CA ASP A 464 10.06 -14.49 -10.89
C ASP A 464 9.95 -14.76 -9.38
N LYS A 465 10.99 -15.32 -8.77
CA LYS A 465 11.06 -15.57 -7.32
C LYS A 465 11.24 -14.28 -6.53
N VAL A 466 11.96 -13.30 -7.05
CA VAL A 466 12.19 -12.02 -6.36
C VAL A 466 10.96 -11.14 -6.50
N VAL A 467 10.31 -11.09 -7.65
CA VAL A 467 9.02 -10.40 -7.81
C VAL A 467 7.99 -11.03 -6.88
N HIS A 468 7.92 -12.35 -6.81
CA HIS A 468 7.02 -13.07 -5.92
C HIS A 468 7.39 -12.87 -4.43
N SER A 469 8.67 -12.90 -4.07
CA SER A 469 9.11 -12.64 -2.70
C SER A 469 8.96 -11.16 -2.30
N TYR A 470 9.08 -10.23 -3.23
CA TYR A 470 8.80 -8.81 -2.98
C TYR A 470 7.32 -8.55 -2.75
N THR A 471 6.44 -9.15 -3.53
CA THR A 471 4.99 -9.07 -3.29
C THR A 471 4.59 -9.73 -1.97
N MET A 472 5.30 -10.76 -1.55
CA MET A 472 5.07 -11.45 -0.27
C MET A 472 5.73 -10.76 0.94
N SER A 473 6.87 -10.13 0.80
CA SER A 473 7.58 -9.47 1.92
C SER A 473 7.13 -8.05 2.20
N SER A 474 6.56 -7.36 1.21
CA SER A 474 6.01 -6.01 1.38
C SER A 474 4.54 -6.03 1.77
N TYR A 475 4.17 -6.79 2.78
CA TYR A 475 2.80 -6.84 3.32
C TYR A 475 2.17 -5.49 3.68
N ARG A 476 2.96 -4.43 3.72
CA ARG A 476 2.48 -3.05 3.93
C ARG A 476 2.12 -2.32 2.64
N TYR A 477 2.60 -2.78 1.48
CA TYR A 477 2.49 -2.06 0.21
C TYR A 477 2.37 -3.07 -0.93
N SER A 478 1.29 -3.85 -0.96
CA SER A 478 1.03 -4.73 -2.10
C SER A 478 0.71 -3.90 -3.33
N THR A 479 1.74 -3.39 -3.96
CA THR A 479 1.65 -3.06 -5.36
C THR A 479 1.61 -4.40 -6.07
N ASN A 480 0.52 -4.69 -6.74
CA ASN A 480 0.40 -5.88 -7.55
C ASN A 480 1.37 -5.77 -8.72
N PHE A 481 2.62 -6.19 -8.50
CA PHE A 481 3.61 -6.28 -9.57
C PHE A 481 3.40 -7.51 -10.46
N ASN A 482 2.54 -8.41 -10.05
CA ASN A 482 2.19 -9.55 -10.86
C ASN A 482 0.97 -9.22 -11.74
N PRO A 483 1.14 -9.05 -13.05
CA PRO A 483 0.04 -8.77 -13.95
C PRO A 483 -0.99 -9.93 -14.03
N HIS A 484 -0.64 -11.10 -13.53
CA HIS A 484 -1.52 -12.26 -13.42
C HIS A 484 -2.25 -12.35 -12.08
N ASP A 485 -2.04 -11.41 -11.17
CA ASP A 485 -2.75 -11.39 -9.91
C ASP A 485 -4.21 -10.98 -10.13
N TYR A 486 -5.14 -11.86 -9.76
CA TYR A 486 -6.58 -11.61 -9.91
C TYR A 486 -7.10 -10.46 -9.04
N SER A 487 -6.34 -10.03 -8.02
CA SER A 487 -6.61 -8.82 -7.25
C SER A 487 -6.23 -7.53 -8.00
N ASN A 488 -5.63 -7.66 -9.18
CA ASN A 488 -5.35 -6.57 -10.09
C ASN A 488 -6.64 -6.11 -10.77
N SER A 489 -7.02 -4.85 -10.58
CA SER A 489 -8.31 -4.31 -11.07
C SER A 489 -8.40 -4.33 -12.59
N PHE A 490 -7.30 -4.16 -13.31
CA PHE A 490 -7.27 -4.31 -14.77
C PHE A 490 -7.64 -5.73 -15.17
N PHE A 491 -7.05 -6.72 -14.50
CA PHE A 491 -7.29 -8.12 -14.80
C PHE A 491 -8.74 -8.52 -14.51
N GLU A 492 -9.28 -8.09 -13.38
CA GLU A 492 -10.68 -8.30 -13.03
C GLU A 492 -11.63 -7.63 -14.04
N MET A 493 -11.31 -6.41 -14.43
CA MET A 493 -12.09 -5.64 -15.40
C MET A 493 -12.10 -6.28 -16.78
N ILE A 494 -10.95 -6.68 -17.32
CA ILE A 494 -10.87 -7.32 -18.64
C ILE A 494 -11.56 -8.69 -18.65
N ASP A 495 -11.51 -9.40 -17.53
CA ASP A 495 -12.23 -10.67 -17.37
C ASP A 495 -13.76 -10.46 -17.33
N SER A 496 -14.25 -9.47 -16.60
CA SER A 496 -15.67 -9.20 -16.44
C SER A 496 -16.34 -8.62 -17.70
N LEU A 497 -15.60 -7.86 -18.50
CA LEU A 497 -16.11 -7.26 -19.76
C LEU A 497 -16.21 -8.27 -20.92
N GLY A 498 -15.59 -9.42 -20.79
CA GLY A 498 -15.67 -10.52 -21.73
C GLY A 498 -14.78 -10.40 -22.96
N VAL A 499 -14.74 -11.50 -23.72
CA VAL A 499 -13.75 -11.72 -24.77
C VAL A 499 -13.75 -10.68 -25.89
N ASN A 500 -14.91 -10.18 -26.30
CA ASN A 500 -14.98 -9.21 -27.39
C ASN A 500 -14.33 -7.86 -27.02
N GLU A 501 -14.50 -7.42 -25.78
CA GLU A 501 -13.84 -6.20 -25.29
C GLU A 501 -12.34 -6.42 -25.10
N ALA A 502 -11.93 -7.60 -24.66
CA ALA A 502 -10.52 -7.97 -24.55
C ALA A 502 -9.84 -7.94 -25.94
N ILE A 503 -10.48 -8.48 -26.98
CA ILE A 503 -9.99 -8.42 -28.35
C ILE A 503 -9.85 -6.96 -28.83
N ARG A 504 -10.89 -6.13 -28.65
CA ARG A 504 -10.84 -4.70 -29.03
C ARG A 504 -9.73 -3.94 -28.29
N TYR A 505 -9.51 -4.31 -27.02
CA TYR A 505 -8.43 -3.71 -26.24
C TYR A 505 -7.05 -4.06 -26.84
N VAL A 506 -6.80 -5.35 -27.15
CA VAL A 506 -5.53 -5.78 -27.75
C VAL A 506 -5.32 -5.12 -29.12
N GLU A 507 -6.34 -5.08 -29.96
CA GLU A 507 -6.28 -4.37 -31.26
C GLU A 507 -5.94 -2.88 -31.10
N ARG A 508 -6.45 -2.23 -30.05
CA ARG A 508 -6.16 -0.82 -29.74
C ARG A 508 -4.74 -0.62 -29.22
N VAL A 509 -4.22 -1.56 -28.45
CA VAL A 509 -2.82 -1.57 -28.01
C VAL A 509 -1.89 -1.70 -29.21
N ASP A 510 -2.17 -2.65 -30.12
CA ASP A 510 -1.36 -2.90 -31.31
C ASP A 510 -1.41 -1.73 -32.32
N LYS A 511 -2.57 -1.05 -32.41
CA LYS A 511 -2.82 0.05 -33.34
C LYS A 511 -3.33 1.29 -32.62
N PRO A 512 -2.47 2.00 -31.86
CA PRO A 512 -2.85 3.21 -31.14
C PRO A 512 -3.30 4.30 -32.10
N GLN A 513 -4.48 4.89 -31.84
CA GLN A 513 -5.12 5.85 -32.73
C GLN A 513 -4.73 7.31 -32.48
N ASN A 514 -4.21 7.61 -31.28
CA ASN A 514 -3.84 8.97 -30.88
C ASN A 514 -2.68 8.99 -29.89
N GLU A 515 -2.24 10.19 -29.50
CA GLU A 515 -1.16 10.34 -28.53
C GLU A 515 -1.51 9.81 -27.13
N PHE A 516 -2.76 9.89 -26.75
CA PHE A 516 -3.21 9.39 -25.45
C PHE A 516 -3.08 7.87 -25.39
N ASP A 517 -3.46 7.15 -26.48
CA ASP A 517 -3.23 5.69 -26.55
C ASP A 517 -1.75 5.34 -26.42
N ARG A 518 -0.88 6.04 -27.16
CA ARG A 518 0.56 5.81 -27.08
C ARG A 518 1.10 6.05 -25.68
N PHE A 519 0.65 7.11 -25.03
CA PHE A 519 1.03 7.42 -23.67
C PHE A 519 0.60 6.29 -22.70
N LEU A 520 -0.65 5.84 -22.77
CA LEU A 520 -1.17 4.77 -21.91
C LEU A 520 -0.45 3.43 -22.15
N ASN A 521 -0.15 3.11 -23.42
CA ASN A 521 0.64 1.93 -23.76
C ASN A 521 2.05 2.00 -23.17
N ASN A 522 2.68 3.19 -23.15
CA ASN A 522 4.01 3.38 -22.54
C ASN A 522 3.99 3.30 -21.01
N CYS A 523 2.85 3.56 -20.39
CA CYS A 523 2.71 3.54 -18.94
C CYS A 523 2.20 2.21 -18.40
N GLY A 524 1.42 1.46 -19.18
CA GLY A 524 0.87 0.17 -18.80
C GLY A 524 1.81 -1.00 -19.07
N TYR A 525 1.35 -2.21 -18.74
CA TYR A 525 2.01 -3.45 -19.11
C TYR A 525 1.29 -4.08 -20.30
N ILE A 526 1.95 -4.06 -21.45
CA ILE A 526 1.39 -4.46 -22.75
C ILE A 526 2.22 -5.53 -23.45
N GLY A 527 2.88 -6.40 -22.70
CA GLY A 527 3.64 -7.51 -23.26
C GLY A 527 2.78 -8.36 -24.20
N SER A 528 3.26 -8.62 -25.39
CA SER A 528 2.50 -9.36 -26.42
C SER A 528 2.07 -10.74 -25.91
N ASP A 529 2.99 -11.48 -25.27
CA ASP A 529 2.68 -12.79 -24.69
C ASP A 529 1.57 -12.68 -23.64
N TYR A 530 1.67 -11.72 -22.73
CA TYR A 530 0.68 -11.49 -21.67
C TYR A 530 -0.71 -11.21 -22.22
N LEU A 531 -0.83 -10.30 -23.19
CA LEU A 531 -2.13 -9.92 -23.76
C LEU A 531 -2.73 -11.06 -24.59
N ASN A 532 -1.93 -11.76 -25.38
CA ASN A 532 -2.41 -12.89 -26.17
C ASN A 532 -2.83 -14.06 -25.25
N ASP A 533 -2.12 -14.26 -24.16
CA ASP A 533 -2.46 -15.27 -23.17
C ASP A 533 -3.80 -14.99 -22.49
N ILE A 534 -4.07 -13.74 -22.06
CA ILE A 534 -5.36 -13.33 -21.50
C ILE A 534 -6.50 -13.61 -22.50
N VAL A 535 -6.38 -13.07 -23.73
CA VAL A 535 -7.44 -13.19 -24.73
C VAL A 535 -7.67 -14.65 -25.10
N GLY A 536 -6.59 -15.42 -25.32
CA GLY A 536 -6.70 -16.82 -25.65
C GLY A 536 -7.37 -17.63 -24.53
N THR A 537 -7.05 -17.34 -23.27
CA THR A 537 -7.69 -17.98 -22.12
C THR A 537 -9.17 -17.62 -21.99
N GLN A 538 -9.53 -16.35 -22.20
CA GLN A 538 -10.93 -15.94 -22.24
C GLN A 538 -11.68 -16.63 -23.39
N CYS A 539 -11.07 -16.76 -24.57
CA CYS A 539 -11.68 -17.50 -25.68
C CYS A 539 -12.00 -18.94 -25.30
N LEU A 540 -11.12 -19.62 -24.53
CA LEU A 540 -11.40 -20.96 -24.01
C LEU A 540 -12.62 -20.96 -23.08
N ARG A 541 -12.69 -20.01 -22.16
CA ARG A 541 -13.81 -19.86 -21.22
C ARG A 541 -15.15 -19.67 -21.91
N TYR A 542 -15.16 -18.95 -23.07
CA TYR A 542 -16.34 -18.74 -23.87
C TYR A 542 -16.53 -19.77 -24.98
N MET A 543 -15.82 -20.90 -24.95
CA MET A 543 -15.88 -21.98 -25.95
C MET A 543 -15.57 -21.52 -27.39
N ARG A 544 -14.80 -20.44 -27.56
CA ARG A 544 -14.36 -19.91 -28.85
C ARG A 544 -13.01 -20.49 -29.24
N TYR A 545 -12.97 -21.81 -29.47
CA TYR A 545 -11.72 -22.58 -29.59
C TYR A 545 -10.86 -22.19 -30.79
N GLN A 546 -11.46 -21.81 -31.92
CA GLN A 546 -10.71 -21.36 -33.09
C GLN A 546 -9.94 -20.06 -32.77
N GLU A 547 -10.59 -19.10 -32.13
CA GLU A 547 -9.95 -17.83 -31.74
C GLU A 547 -8.93 -18.04 -30.61
N ALA A 548 -9.22 -18.96 -29.68
CA ALA A 548 -8.23 -19.37 -28.68
C ALA A 548 -6.91 -19.83 -29.32
N LEU A 549 -6.98 -20.62 -30.41
CA LEU A 549 -5.78 -21.06 -31.16
C LEU A 549 -5.03 -19.88 -31.78
N GLU A 550 -5.73 -18.86 -32.28
CA GLU A 550 -5.09 -17.69 -32.88
C GLU A 550 -4.27 -16.89 -31.85
N TYR A 551 -4.81 -16.70 -30.65
CA TYR A 551 -4.17 -15.94 -29.59
C TYR A 551 -3.14 -16.75 -28.82
N LEU A 552 -3.45 -17.93 -28.33
CA LEU A 552 -2.50 -18.81 -27.62
C LEU A 552 -1.34 -19.26 -28.52
N GLY A 553 -1.55 -19.34 -29.83
CA GLY A 553 -0.51 -19.63 -30.80
C GLY A 553 0.54 -18.52 -30.97
N LYS A 554 0.23 -17.30 -30.52
CA LYS A 554 1.16 -16.15 -30.54
C LYS A 554 1.99 -16.07 -29.25
N VAL A 555 1.66 -16.84 -28.22
CA VAL A 555 2.36 -16.83 -26.93
C VAL A 555 3.66 -17.64 -27.05
N SER A 556 4.79 -17.05 -26.67
CA SER A 556 6.10 -17.68 -26.76
C SER A 556 6.27 -18.86 -25.80
N GLU A 557 7.09 -19.84 -26.18
CA GLU A 557 7.40 -21.00 -25.32
C GLU A 557 8.12 -20.57 -24.03
N SER A 558 8.94 -19.55 -24.08
CA SER A 558 9.60 -18.99 -22.87
C SER A 558 8.60 -18.45 -21.89
N TYR A 559 7.57 -17.74 -22.36
CA TYR A 559 6.49 -17.23 -21.50
C TYR A 559 5.72 -18.38 -20.86
N LYS A 560 5.33 -19.40 -21.64
CA LYS A 560 4.60 -20.57 -21.16
C LYS A 560 5.33 -21.36 -20.08
N THR A 561 6.67 -21.42 -20.15
CA THR A 561 7.50 -22.15 -19.18
C THR A 561 7.72 -21.40 -17.88
N HIS A 562 7.71 -20.06 -17.91
CA HIS A 562 7.91 -19.22 -16.72
C HIS A 562 6.63 -18.94 -15.96
N HIS A 563 5.51 -18.93 -16.64
CA HIS A 563 4.20 -18.71 -16.03
C HIS A 563 3.55 -20.07 -15.75
N ASN A 564 3.55 -20.47 -14.49
CA ASN A 564 2.97 -21.73 -14.02
C ASN A 564 1.46 -21.77 -14.27
N VAL A 565 1.06 -22.03 -15.49
CA VAL A 565 -0.33 -22.29 -15.83
C VAL A 565 -0.61 -23.77 -15.60
N TYR A 566 -1.31 -24.03 -14.53
CA TYR A 566 -1.61 -25.41 -14.14
C TYR A 566 -2.90 -25.91 -14.80
N MET A 567 -2.81 -26.36 -16.03
CA MET A 567 -3.65 -27.47 -16.46
C MET A 567 -3.01 -28.76 -15.96
N ALA A 568 -3.30 -29.14 -14.72
CA ALA A 568 -2.57 -30.18 -14.03
C ALA A 568 -2.96 -31.58 -14.47
N TYR A 569 -4.07 -31.74 -15.24
CA TYR A 569 -4.67 -33.06 -15.52
C TYR A 569 -5.11 -33.18 -16.98
N ASP A 570 -5.24 -34.43 -17.48
CA ASP A 570 -5.81 -34.65 -18.80
C ASP A 570 -7.29 -34.26 -18.84
N PRO A 571 -7.67 -33.22 -19.61
CA PRO A 571 -9.03 -32.71 -19.66
C PRO A 571 -10.05 -33.67 -20.26
N PHE A 572 -9.60 -34.68 -21.00
CA PHE A 572 -10.45 -35.66 -21.63
C PHE A 572 -10.60 -36.96 -20.84
N SER A 573 -9.93 -37.04 -19.69
CA SER A 573 -10.09 -38.16 -18.77
C SER A 573 -11.46 -38.10 -18.09
N ALA A 574 -12.18 -39.19 -18.10
CA ALA A 574 -13.44 -39.35 -17.36
C ALA A 574 -13.24 -39.24 -15.83
N GLU A 575 -12.10 -39.70 -15.36
CA GLU A 575 -11.59 -39.48 -14.01
C GLU A 575 -10.31 -38.64 -14.13
N PRO A 576 -10.32 -37.36 -13.77
CA PRO A 576 -9.10 -36.57 -13.75
C PRO A 576 -8.18 -37.09 -12.65
N LYS A 577 -7.47 -38.20 -12.91
CA LYS A 577 -6.36 -38.62 -12.09
C LYS A 577 -5.19 -37.71 -12.40
N ALA A 578 -4.51 -37.30 -11.35
CA ALA A 578 -3.37 -36.45 -11.26
C ALA A 578 -2.20 -36.79 -12.21
N ILE A 579 -2.44 -36.87 -13.51
CA ILE A 579 -1.36 -36.84 -14.49
C ILE A 579 -0.97 -35.35 -14.62
N LYS A 580 0.03 -34.99 -13.83
CA LYS A 580 0.58 -33.62 -13.87
C LYS A 580 1.13 -33.38 -15.27
N MET A 581 0.47 -32.49 -16.01
CA MET A 581 0.97 -32.03 -17.29
C MET A 581 2.30 -31.31 -17.09
N LYS A 582 3.28 -31.58 -17.93
CA LYS A 582 4.63 -31.01 -17.84
C LYS A 582 4.72 -29.61 -18.45
N THR A 583 3.74 -29.23 -19.26
CA THR A 583 3.71 -27.98 -20.04
C THR A 583 2.30 -27.40 -20.06
N ASP A 584 2.15 -26.12 -20.43
CA ASP A 584 0.84 -25.52 -20.63
C ASP A 584 0.07 -26.23 -21.74
N PHE A 585 -1.07 -26.83 -21.38
CA PHE A 585 -1.90 -27.64 -22.28
C PHE A 585 -3.00 -26.85 -22.97
N ARG A 586 -3.19 -25.56 -22.68
CA ARG A 586 -4.32 -24.77 -23.19
C ARG A 586 -4.40 -24.69 -24.73
N TYR A 587 -3.26 -24.55 -25.38
CA TYR A 587 -3.20 -24.54 -26.85
C TYR A 587 -3.60 -25.90 -27.44
N ASP A 588 -3.06 -26.99 -26.92
CA ASP A 588 -3.38 -28.34 -27.36
C ASP A 588 -4.85 -28.72 -27.09
N PHE A 589 -5.37 -28.28 -25.93
CA PHE A 589 -6.77 -28.41 -25.60
C PHE A 589 -7.67 -27.66 -26.60
N ALA A 590 -7.37 -26.41 -26.89
CA ALA A 590 -8.11 -25.61 -27.90
C ALA A 590 -8.11 -26.32 -29.25
N ARG A 591 -6.97 -26.88 -29.66
CA ARG A 591 -6.83 -27.62 -30.93
C ARG A 591 -7.68 -28.86 -30.96
N GLU A 592 -7.66 -29.64 -29.89
CA GLU A 592 -8.46 -30.87 -29.79
C GLU A 592 -9.97 -30.54 -29.77
N MET A 593 -10.40 -29.54 -28.98
CA MET A 593 -11.78 -29.12 -28.89
C MET A 593 -12.30 -28.58 -30.24
N HIS A 594 -11.52 -27.79 -30.95
CA HIS A 594 -11.85 -27.31 -32.29
C HIS A 594 -11.94 -28.46 -33.30
N SER A 595 -11.03 -29.45 -33.19
CA SER A 595 -11.07 -30.64 -34.03
C SER A 595 -12.32 -31.49 -33.77
N LEU A 596 -12.69 -31.65 -32.49
CA LEU A 596 -13.92 -32.38 -32.11
C LEU A 596 -15.17 -31.69 -32.63
N GLU A 597 -15.25 -30.37 -32.50
CA GLU A 597 -16.38 -29.57 -33.01
C GLU A 597 -16.54 -29.72 -34.54
N ARG A 598 -15.44 -29.64 -35.27
CA ARG A 598 -15.45 -29.92 -36.71
C ARG A 598 -15.81 -31.35 -37.03
N GLY A 599 -15.29 -32.32 -36.26
CA GLY A 599 -15.59 -33.73 -36.41
C GLY A 599 -17.06 -34.04 -36.20
N ILE A 600 -17.70 -33.46 -35.18
CA ILE A 600 -19.13 -33.60 -34.91
C ILE A 600 -19.97 -33.10 -36.11
N ASN A 601 -19.58 -31.95 -36.70
CA ASN A 601 -20.29 -31.33 -37.81
C ASN A 601 -20.13 -32.09 -39.13
N LEU A 602 -19.00 -32.72 -39.36
CA LEU A 602 -18.68 -33.41 -40.62
C LEU A 602 -19.02 -34.93 -40.57
N THR A 603 -19.16 -35.53 -39.38
CA THR A 603 -19.42 -36.96 -39.25
C THR A 603 -20.91 -37.25 -39.45
N THR A 604 -21.22 -38.13 -40.41
CA THR A 604 -22.56 -38.62 -40.68
C THR A 604 -22.88 -39.97 -40.03
N GLU A 605 -21.85 -40.73 -39.67
CA GLU A 605 -22.00 -42.05 -38.98
C GLU A 605 -22.42 -41.80 -37.53
N PRO A 606 -23.62 -42.31 -37.09
CA PRO A 606 -24.22 -41.96 -35.83
C PRO A 606 -23.37 -42.30 -34.60
N ASN A 607 -22.83 -43.49 -34.55
CA ASN A 607 -22.07 -43.97 -33.36
C ASN A 607 -20.75 -43.22 -33.18
N ARG A 608 -20.03 -42.98 -34.29
CA ARG A 608 -18.82 -42.15 -34.27
C ARG A 608 -19.13 -40.70 -33.86
N LYS A 609 -20.23 -40.14 -34.37
CA LYS A 609 -20.70 -38.78 -34.01
C LYS A 609 -21.01 -38.69 -32.51
N ALA A 610 -21.70 -39.70 -31.96
CA ALA A 610 -22.02 -39.79 -30.54
C ALA A 610 -20.75 -39.79 -29.65
N LEU A 611 -19.75 -40.61 -30.01
CA LEU A 611 -18.47 -40.62 -29.27
C LEU A 611 -17.74 -39.28 -29.31
N LEU A 612 -17.73 -38.58 -30.45
CA LEU A 612 -17.14 -37.25 -30.56
C LEU A 612 -17.88 -36.22 -29.69
N MET A 613 -19.23 -36.26 -29.66
CA MET A 613 -20.07 -35.41 -28.82
C MET A 613 -19.77 -35.63 -27.33
N VAL A 614 -19.67 -36.88 -26.89
CA VAL A 614 -19.37 -37.17 -25.48
C VAL A 614 -17.96 -36.71 -25.11
N LYS A 615 -16.95 -36.95 -25.96
CA LYS A 615 -15.60 -36.46 -25.72
C LYS A 615 -15.57 -34.94 -25.66
N TYR A 616 -16.27 -34.25 -26.54
CA TYR A 616 -16.37 -32.78 -26.54
C TYR A 616 -17.07 -32.28 -25.27
N ALA A 617 -18.18 -32.90 -24.85
CA ALA A 617 -18.88 -32.59 -23.62
C ALA A 617 -18.00 -32.78 -22.38
N ILE A 618 -17.20 -33.82 -22.30
CA ILE A 618 -16.22 -34.07 -21.23
C ILE A 618 -15.16 -32.94 -21.21
N GLY A 619 -14.65 -32.56 -22.37
CA GLY A 619 -13.72 -31.42 -22.50
C GLY A 619 -14.30 -30.12 -21.96
N ILE A 620 -15.57 -29.77 -22.33
CA ILE A 620 -16.24 -28.58 -21.77
C ILE A 620 -16.37 -28.71 -20.24
N ARG A 621 -16.94 -29.81 -19.75
CA ARG A 621 -17.15 -30.05 -18.31
C ARG A 621 -15.87 -29.88 -17.52
N ASN A 622 -14.78 -30.50 -17.96
CA ASN A 622 -13.50 -30.45 -17.23
C ASN A 622 -12.79 -29.10 -17.34
N SER A 623 -13.09 -28.28 -18.38
CA SER A 623 -12.56 -26.90 -18.50
C SER A 623 -13.19 -25.93 -17.51
N PHE A 624 -14.35 -26.25 -16.98
CA PHE A 624 -15.04 -25.48 -15.94
C PHE A 624 -14.88 -26.09 -14.54
N ASP A 625 -14.26 -27.25 -14.44
CA ASP A 625 -13.97 -27.87 -13.16
C ASP A 625 -12.80 -27.15 -12.47
N TRP A 626 -12.89 -26.98 -11.15
CA TRP A 626 -11.87 -26.36 -10.32
C TRP A 626 -10.51 -27.07 -10.37
N CYS A 627 -10.46 -28.32 -10.83
CA CYS A 627 -9.26 -29.16 -10.87
C CYS A 627 -8.18 -28.66 -11.84
N TRP A 628 -8.56 -28.01 -12.94
CA TRP A 628 -7.64 -27.51 -13.96
C TRP A 628 -8.24 -26.33 -14.75
N GLY A 629 -9.39 -25.87 -14.34
CA GLY A 629 -10.23 -24.96 -15.06
C GLY A 629 -9.60 -23.60 -15.34
N LEU A 630 -10.10 -22.99 -16.37
CA LEU A 630 -9.81 -21.62 -16.77
C LEU A 630 -9.96 -20.63 -15.61
N THR A 631 -10.84 -20.95 -14.67
CA THR A 631 -11.10 -20.18 -13.46
C THR A 631 -9.91 -20.13 -12.48
N GLN A 632 -9.10 -21.19 -12.43
CA GLN A 632 -7.88 -21.22 -11.59
C GLN A 632 -6.77 -20.36 -12.16
N TYR A 633 -6.71 -20.24 -13.47
CA TYR A 633 -5.74 -19.38 -14.14
C TYR A 633 -5.85 -17.93 -13.68
N TYR A 634 -7.07 -17.41 -13.61
CA TYR A 634 -7.33 -16.04 -13.20
C TYR A 634 -7.26 -15.81 -11.68
N ARG A 635 -7.26 -16.87 -10.88
CA ARG A 635 -7.29 -16.75 -9.42
C ARG A 635 -5.96 -17.00 -8.75
N GLY A 636 -4.90 -17.20 -9.53
CA GLY A 636 -3.64 -17.66 -8.98
C GLY A 636 -3.74 -19.07 -8.42
N THR A 637 -2.62 -19.74 -8.27
CA THR A 637 -2.52 -21.12 -7.83
C THR A 637 -2.53 -21.29 -6.31
N SER A 638 -2.84 -20.25 -5.53
CA SER A 638 -2.87 -20.39 -4.09
C SER A 638 -4.18 -21.04 -3.64
N TYR A 639 -4.07 -22.08 -2.84
CA TYR A 639 -5.18 -22.75 -2.17
C TYR A 639 -6.15 -21.77 -1.49
N TRP A 640 -5.63 -20.65 -0.98
CA TRP A 640 -6.39 -19.60 -0.31
C TRP A 640 -7.15 -18.68 -1.27
N GLY A 641 -6.63 -18.42 -2.45
CA GLY A 641 -7.35 -17.68 -3.49
C GLY A 641 -8.64 -18.35 -3.93
N GLN A 642 -8.70 -19.68 -3.84
CA GLN A 642 -9.90 -20.47 -4.14
C GLN A 642 -10.98 -20.34 -3.05
N VAL A 643 -10.59 -20.08 -1.81
CA VAL A 643 -11.51 -20.06 -0.65
C VAL A 643 -12.10 -18.67 -0.40
N CYS A 644 -11.39 -17.62 -0.78
CA CYS A 644 -11.75 -16.25 -0.37
C CYS A 644 -12.79 -15.55 -1.25
N GLU A 645 -13.03 -16.02 -2.48
CA GLU A 645 -14.10 -15.46 -3.31
C GLU A 645 -15.09 -16.55 -3.70
N LYS A 646 -16.17 -16.64 -2.95
CA LYS A 646 -17.42 -17.13 -3.50
C LYS A 646 -17.94 -16.09 -4.51
N ARG A 647 -17.31 -15.98 -5.67
CA ARG A 647 -18.12 -15.61 -6.83
C ARG A 647 -19.16 -16.70 -6.95
N ASP A 648 -20.38 -16.29 -7.13
CA ASP A 648 -21.53 -17.17 -7.27
C ASP A 648 -21.42 -17.87 -8.65
N TRP A 649 -20.45 -18.82 -8.75
CA TRP A 649 -20.15 -19.56 -9.99
C TRP A 649 -21.40 -20.26 -10.52
N GLU A 650 -22.28 -20.65 -9.57
CA GLU A 650 -23.55 -21.29 -9.89
C GLU A 650 -24.49 -20.32 -10.60
N ASN A 651 -24.29 -19.01 -10.46
CA ASN A 651 -25.09 -17.97 -11.09
C ASN A 651 -24.43 -17.33 -12.34
N ASP A 652 -23.16 -17.62 -12.63
CA ASP A 652 -22.50 -17.13 -13.85
C ASP A 652 -23.18 -17.70 -15.10
N GLU A 653 -23.69 -16.79 -15.97
CA GLU A 653 -24.42 -17.17 -17.18
C GLU A 653 -23.58 -18.03 -18.13
N ASN A 654 -22.28 -17.77 -18.21
CA ASN A 654 -21.38 -18.54 -19.05
C ASN A 654 -21.17 -19.96 -18.52
N THR A 655 -21.08 -20.13 -17.22
CA THR A 655 -21.01 -21.44 -16.56
C THR A 655 -22.32 -22.23 -16.79
N LYS A 656 -23.47 -21.57 -16.63
CA LYS A 656 -24.78 -22.17 -16.92
C LYS A 656 -24.91 -22.60 -18.39
N ALA A 657 -24.46 -21.75 -19.32
CA ALA A 657 -24.46 -22.07 -20.73
C ALA A 657 -23.56 -23.27 -21.04
N ALA A 658 -22.39 -23.36 -20.42
CA ALA A 658 -21.49 -24.48 -20.59
C ALA A 658 -22.08 -25.80 -20.04
N ILE A 659 -22.67 -25.78 -18.85
CA ILE A 659 -23.38 -26.92 -18.26
C ILE A 659 -24.54 -27.36 -19.15
N GLY A 660 -25.37 -26.44 -19.58
CA GLY A 660 -26.49 -26.74 -20.50
C GLY A 660 -26.01 -27.35 -21.82
N LYS A 661 -24.89 -26.85 -22.36
CA LYS A 661 -24.28 -27.43 -23.57
C LYS A 661 -23.77 -28.86 -23.35
N VAL A 662 -23.18 -29.16 -22.21
CA VAL A 662 -22.74 -30.51 -21.83
C VAL A 662 -23.94 -31.45 -21.77
N GLU A 663 -25.02 -31.07 -21.11
CA GLU A 663 -26.25 -31.88 -21.00
C GLU A 663 -26.89 -32.12 -22.37
N GLU A 664 -27.00 -31.07 -23.19
CA GLU A 664 -27.52 -31.20 -24.57
C GLU A 664 -26.74 -32.20 -25.39
N LEU A 665 -25.41 -32.09 -25.39
CA LEU A 665 -24.53 -32.96 -26.17
C LEU A 665 -24.61 -34.42 -25.72
N ILE A 666 -24.65 -34.65 -24.40
CA ILE A 666 -24.75 -36.02 -23.84
C ILE A 666 -26.11 -36.64 -24.23
N ASN A 667 -27.19 -35.92 -24.08
CA ASN A 667 -28.52 -36.39 -24.44
C ASN A 667 -28.60 -36.72 -25.94
N LEU A 668 -28.17 -35.80 -26.81
CA LEU A 668 -28.12 -36.02 -28.26
C LEU A 668 -27.23 -37.24 -28.60
N ALA A 669 -26.09 -37.38 -27.95
CA ALA A 669 -25.22 -38.55 -28.18
C ALA A 669 -25.90 -39.87 -27.82
N CYS A 670 -26.61 -39.90 -26.68
CA CYS A 670 -27.37 -41.10 -26.27
C CYS A 670 -28.52 -41.42 -27.23
N ASP A 671 -29.19 -40.40 -27.78
CA ASP A 671 -30.34 -40.56 -28.69
C ASP A 671 -29.97 -41.12 -30.08
N ILE A 672 -28.75 -40.81 -30.57
CA ILE A 672 -28.32 -41.22 -31.92
C ILE A 672 -27.55 -42.56 -31.94
N VAL A 673 -27.21 -43.11 -30.80
CA VAL A 673 -26.48 -44.40 -30.71
C VAL A 673 -27.35 -45.54 -31.26
N THR A 674 -26.74 -46.39 -32.09
CA THR A 674 -27.43 -47.48 -32.75
C THR A 674 -26.95 -48.85 -32.32
N ASP A 675 -25.82 -49.00 -31.63
CA ASP A 675 -25.28 -50.25 -31.14
C ASP A 675 -24.90 -50.22 -29.65
N ASP A 676 -25.01 -51.40 -29.02
CA ASP A 676 -24.77 -51.56 -27.58
C ASP A 676 -23.31 -51.30 -27.18
N GLU A 677 -22.32 -51.60 -28.03
CA GLU A 677 -20.90 -51.39 -27.72
C GLU A 677 -20.60 -49.89 -27.60
N THR A 678 -21.11 -49.09 -28.53
CA THR A 678 -20.97 -47.62 -28.47
C THR A 678 -21.74 -47.05 -27.27
N GLY A 679 -22.97 -47.55 -27.02
CA GLY A 679 -23.76 -47.17 -25.85
C GLY A 679 -23.04 -47.45 -24.52
N ALA A 680 -22.46 -48.62 -24.42
CA ALA A 680 -21.65 -49.01 -23.25
C ALA A 680 -20.41 -48.11 -23.08
N ASN A 681 -19.70 -47.80 -24.18
CA ASN A 681 -18.53 -46.94 -24.16
C ASN A 681 -18.90 -45.52 -23.69
N ILE A 682 -19.99 -44.96 -24.18
CA ILE A 682 -20.48 -43.62 -23.75
C ILE A 682 -20.80 -43.62 -22.27
N GLN A 683 -21.58 -44.60 -21.79
CA GLN A 683 -21.91 -44.66 -20.36
C GLN A 683 -20.67 -44.91 -19.50
N TYR A 684 -19.69 -45.64 -19.99
CA TYR A 684 -18.42 -45.83 -19.33
C TYR A 684 -17.60 -44.52 -19.22
N MET A 685 -17.51 -43.75 -20.33
CA MET A 685 -16.85 -42.43 -20.35
C MET A 685 -17.51 -41.42 -19.41
N LEU A 686 -18.81 -41.57 -19.19
CA LEU A 686 -19.59 -40.74 -18.26
C LEU A 686 -19.53 -41.26 -16.81
N CYS A 687 -18.77 -42.32 -16.54
CA CYS A 687 -18.67 -43.02 -15.24
C CYS A 687 -20.00 -43.58 -14.74
N ASN A 688 -20.93 -43.88 -15.63
CA ASN A 688 -22.23 -44.47 -15.32
C ASN A 688 -22.13 -46.02 -15.25
N PHE A 689 -21.22 -46.55 -14.44
CA PHE A 689 -20.89 -47.97 -14.38
C PHE A 689 -22.08 -48.87 -14.04
N LYS A 690 -23.05 -48.41 -13.24
CA LYS A 690 -24.31 -49.17 -13.00
C LYS A 690 -25.11 -49.37 -14.28
N THR A 691 -25.22 -48.32 -15.09
CA THR A 691 -25.90 -48.37 -16.37
C THR A 691 -25.19 -49.32 -17.32
N VAL A 692 -23.84 -49.23 -17.38
CA VAL A 692 -23.03 -50.16 -18.18
C VAL A 692 -23.28 -51.61 -17.76
N ALA A 693 -23.19 -51.90 -16.47
CA ALA A 693 -23.37 -53.28 -15.94
C ALA A 693 -24.79 -53.83 -16.16
N ARG A 694 -25.83 -52.99 -16.11
CA ARG A 694 -27.25 -53.40 -16.22
C ARG A 694 -27.73 -53.46 -17.63
N ASN A 695 -27.50 -52.40 -18.40
CA ASN A 695 -28.10 -52.23 -19.72
C ASN A 695 -27.27 -52.83 -20.85
N TYR A 696 -25.93 -52.93 -20.62
CA TYR A 696 -24.98 -53.43 -21.65
C TYR A 696 -24.13 -54.59 -21.16
N PRO A 697 -24.72 -55.68 -20.57
CA PRO A 697 -23.97 -56.73 -19.90
C PRO A 697 -23.10 -57.57 -20.84
N ASN A 698 -23.42 -57.61 -22.13
CA ASN A 698 -22.74 -58.46 -23.12
C ASN A 698 -21.65 -57.70 -23.89
N THR A 699 -21.50 -56.42 -23.69
CA THR A 699 -20.45 -55.57 -24.30
C THR A 699 -19.10 -55.75 -23.62
N GLU A 700 -18.02 -55.33 -24.29
CA GLU A 700 -16.68 -55.36 -23.72
C GLU A 700 -16.63 -54.59 -22.38
N LYS A 701 -17.20 -53.38 -22.33
CA LYS A 701 -17.24 -52.55 -21.11
C LYS A 701 -18.18 -53.15 -20.06
N GLY A 702 -19.28 -53.74 -20.46
CA GLY A 702 -20.19 -54.45 -19.55
C GLY A 702 -19.53 -55.61 -18.86
N GLN A 703 -18.81 -56.43 -19.62
CA GLN A 703 -18.02 -57.56 -19.09
C GLN A 703 -16.87 -57.04 -18.20
N PHE A 704 -16.18 -55.99 -18.60
CA PHE A 704 -15.12 -55.35 -17.82
C PHE A 704 -15.61 -54.86 -16.44
N VAL A 705 -16.73 -54.15 -16.39
CA VAL A 705 -17.30 -53.62 -15.14
C VAL A 705 -17.81 -54.75 -14.24
N ARG A 706 -18.35 -55.84 -14.82
CA ARG A 706 -18.89 -57.01 -14.08
C ARG A 706 -17.82 -58.01 -13.65
N GLY A 707 -16.70 -58.06 -14.37
CA GLY A 707 -15.75 -59.15 -14.28
C GLY A 707 -14.70 -59.03 -13.16
N LYS A 708 -14.62 -57.90 -12.47
CA LYS A 708 -13.64 -57.66 -11.40
C LYS A 708 -14.31 -57.14 -10.14
N CYS A 709 -14.28 -57.93 -9.05
CA CYS A 709 -14.77 -57.51 -7.73
C CYS A 709 -14.14 -56.19 -7.24
N ASP A 710 -12.88 -55.96 -7.60
CA ASP A 710 -12.16 -54.73 -7.24
C ASP A 710 -12.79 -53.48 -7.88
N ASN A 711 -13.28 -53.57 -9.11
CA ASN A 711 -13.96 -52.47 -9.79
C ASN A 711 -15.33 -52.12 -9.18
N LEU A 712 -15.99 -53.10 -8.55
CA LEU A 712 -17.27 -52.87 -7.86
C LEU A 712 -17.05 -52.15 -6.51
N TYR A 713 -15.93 -52.42 -5.86
CA TYR A 713 -15.52 -51.76 -4.61
C TYR A 713 -15.14 -50.31 -4.86
N ASP A 714 -14.33 -50.02 -5.86
CA ASP A 714 -13.95 -48.65 -6.28
C ASP A 714 -15.17 -47.86 -6.72
N TYR A 715 -16.12 -48.50 -7.38
CA TYR A 715 -17.39 -47.89 -7.77
C TYR A 715 -18.25 -47.44 -6.56
N HIS A 716 -18.31 -48.25 -5.50
CA HIS A 716 -19.04 -47.87 -4.27
C HIS A 716 -18.30 -46.84 -3.46
N ALA A 717 -16.99 -46.83 -3.46
CA ALA A 717 -16.17 -45.81 -2.82
C ALA A 717 -16.33 -44.45 -3.51
N ASP A 718 -16.36 -44.40 -4.84
CA ASP A 718 -16.49 -43.15 -5.63
C ASP A 718 -17.88 -42.51 -5.50
N GLN A 719 -18.95 -43.29 -5.33
CA GLN A 719 -20.29 -42.76 -5.07
C GLN A 719 -20.40 -42.08 -3.68
N SER A 720 -19.64 -42.54 -2.69
CA SER A 720 -19.63 -41.93 -1.36
C SER A 720 -18.89 -40.59 -1.35
N TYR A 721 -17.99 -40.36 -2.30
CA TYR A 721 -17.23 -39.10 -2.45
C TYR A 721 -18.03 -38.03 -3.20
N ARG A 722 -18.91 -38.43 -4.14
CA ARG A 722 -19.76 -37.48 -4.90
C ARG A 722 -21.04 -37.04 -4.16
N SER A 723 -21.39 -37.71 -3.08
CA SER A 723 -22.53 -37.36 -2.23
C SER A 723 -22.16 -36.45 -1.04
N ARG A 724 -20.93 -36.06 -0.94
CA ARG A 724 -20.41 -35.07 0.03
C ARG A 724 -19.97 -33.80 -0.68
#